data_a384e3f2932fdd5173a1d1b5c9124559
#
_entry.id   a384e3f2932fdd5173a1d1b5c9124559
#
_cell.length_a   1.000
_cell.length_b   1.000
_cell.length_c   1.000
_cell.angle_alpha   90.00
_cell.angle_beta   90.00
_cell.angle_gamma   90.00
#
_symmetry.space_group_name_H-M   'P 1'
#
loop_
_entity.id
_entity.type
_entity.pdbx_description
1 polymer ?
#
loop_
_entity_poly.entity_id
_entity_poly.type
_entity_poly.pdbx_seq_one_letter_code
_entity_poly.pdbx_strand_id
1 'polypeptide(L)'
;MNRKQNNGRAGLSRHSQAQPNRVLQKAMSAFEEGALDDAEKSVRAVLDLAPEQSEAWDLLASIYERRGSTADAVAILKHALGILPQAADLHSSLGRLYSHAGNGADAETHLRYALTLDPSCDEAAAALGNLLARHGRYEEAGTMFQSAMSSAPDEPVHPLQLGRILLTLGRPQDARPLFQQAANLAHAGATSQDGDGSAAKIFSQTYYDALVHLAALAFNEGRPEEALSYLKKAVTGGDKTIEVQFANCVCSVEFTAPRPDLKPLLARAIEEAWIMPADLVRASSRLLLLEPAFKAAQRWSDAPDGGPADILSDPHARNIASDPLLRAALNFGVVTDPALERMLTVMRSALLRACVAGDDALGDDGPYCAFSVALANQCFTNEYAFAESQSDSDAVTLLEARIGKALQENAAVLPADLALLGAYRPLGKIACADAIAARSWPPVLESLITRQLREPLKEEELKASIARITAIADATSKLVQDQYEENPFPRWIKSPVVLRSHTLDDWLAMHFPNVPPSGRQPTDRLEVLVAGCGTGQETIGTAQRFHNANVLAIDLSLSSLAYAARKSAEIGLPNVAYGQADILELGGLERRFDIVECAGVLHHLAEPIKGWRILSDLTAPGGYMIVALYSTKGREDLRPVSEFIAKGGYGTSAGELRRFRSDLLALAAQHPARAIVSSRDDFYNLSMLRDMAFHVQEHSYTIRKIAEALKTLNLQFCGFGTNPEARRQFQKRFGERADLSSLELWDRFEAENPDTFSGMYHFVVRKA
;
A
#
# COMPACT_ATOMS: atom_id res chain seq x y z
N MET A 1 -32.03 -45.45 71.02
CA MET A 1 -31.25 -44.21 71.30
C MET A 1 -29.99 -44.25 70.41
N ASN A 2 -29.62 -43.15 69.81
CA ASN A 2 -28.49 -42.88 68.92
C ASN A 2 -28.73 -43.08 67.40
N ARG A 3 -29.49 -42.11 66.85
CA ARG A 3 -29.42 -41.68 65.47
C ARG A 3 -29.72 -40.18 65.45
N LYS A 4 -28.77 -39.30 65.85
CA LYS A 4 -28.83 -37.85 65.67
C LYS A 4 -27.49 -37.20 66.04
N GLN A 5 -26.41 -37.53 65.30
CA GLN A 5 -25.15 -36.78 65.44
C GLN A 5 -24.24 -36.97 64.21
N ASN A 6 -24.78 -36.96 62.98
CA ASN A 6 -23.88 -36.98 61.81
C ASN A 6 -24.30 -36.07 60.65
N ASN A 7 -25.28 -35.16 60.89
CA ASN A 7 -25.69 -34.18 59.82
C ASN A 7 -25.21 -32.75 60.04
N GLY A 8 -24.32 -32.50 61.05
CA GLY A 8 -23.82 -31.14 61.32
C GLY A 8 -22.48 -30.75 60.69
N ARG A 9 -21.67 -31.75 60.26
CA ARG A 9 -20.36 -31.43 59.67
C ARG A 9 -20.34 -31.24 58.17
N ALA A 10 -21.27 -31.76 57.38
CA ALA A 10 -21.37 -31.60 55.96
C ALA A 10 -22.05 -30.26 55.55
N GLY A 11 -22.81 -29.63 56.44
CA GLY A 11 -23.45 -28.32 56.19
C GLY A 11 -22.57 -27.12 56.46
N LEU A 12 -21.63 -27.24 57.40
CA LEU A 12 -20.70 -26.16 57.76
C LEU A 12 -19.57 -25.97 56.73
N SER A 13 -19.16 -27.03 56.03
CA SER A 13 -18.12 -26.93 54.96
C SER A 13 -18.63 -26.25 53.68
N ARG A 14 -19.90 -26.44 53.30
CA ARG A 14 -20.50 -25.81 52.11
C ARG A 14 -20.81 -24.33 52.31
N HIS A 15 -21.12 -23.85 53.51
CA HIS A 15 -21.34 -22.43 53.79
C HIS A 15 -20.04 -21.63 53.92
N SER A 16 -18.95 -22.27 54.37
CA SER A 16 -17.62 -21.66 54.53
C SER A 16 -16.93 -21.38 53.15
N GLN A 17 -17.17 -22.21 52.17
CA GLN A 17 -16.59 -22.04 50.81
C GLN A 17 -17.43 -21.14 49.88
N ALA A 18 -18.69 -20.91 50.16
CA ALA A 18 -19.57 -20.11 49.31
C ALA A 18 -19.25 -18.59 49.34
N GLN A 19 -18.69 -18.10 50.45
CA GLN A 19 -18.37 -16.67 50.60
C GLN A 19 -17.07 -16.26 49.88
N PRO A 20 -15.93 -16.96 49.99
CA PRO A 20 -14.72 -16.68 49.21
C PRO A 20 -14.97 -16.72 47.72
N ASN A 21 -15.66 -17.73 47.19
CA ASN A 21 -15.95 -17.86 45.77
C ASN A 21 -16.78 -16.70 45.21
N ARG A 22 -17.76 -16.18 45.97
CA ARG A 22 -18.56 -15.02 45.56
C ARG A 22 -17.74 -13.73 45.53
N VAL A 23 -16.79 -13.58 46.46
CA VAL A 23 -15.88 -12.42 46.50
C VAL A 23 -14.87 -12.51 45.35
N LEU A 24 -14.38 -13.72 45.06
CA LEU A 24 -13.48 -13.94 43.91
C LEU A 24 -14.16 -13.60 42.59
N GLN A 25 -15.41 -14.05 42.37
CA GLN A 25 -16.16 -13.67 41.17
C GLN A 25 -16.30 -12.13 41.02
N LYS A 26 -16.56 -11.44 42.15
CA LYS A 26 -16.60 -9.97 42.14
C LYS A 26 -15.23 -9.35 41.79
N ALA A 27 -14.14 -9.95 42.29
CA ALA A 27 -12.78 -9.51 41.96
C ALA A 27 -12.44 -9.73 40.50
N MET A 28 -12.86 -10.84 39.89
CA MET A 28 -12.71 -11.13 38.47
C MET A 28 -13.47 -10.11 37.61
N SER A 29 -14.72 -9.83 37.96
CA SER A 29 -15.50 -8.79 37.24
C SER A 29 -14.83 -7.41 37.31
N ALA A 30 -14.37 -7.00 38.50
CA ALA A 30 -13.63 -5.73 38.66
C ALA A 30 -12.32 -5.69 37.83
N PHE A 31 -11.61 -6.83 37.76
CA PHE A 31 -10.42 -6.96 36.93
C PHE A 31 -10.74 -6.81 35.45
N GLU A 32 -11.81 -7.42 34.96
CA GLU A 32 -12.30 -7.31 33.56
C GLU A 32 -12.70 -5.88 33.22
N GLU A 33 -13.38 -5.19 34.15
CA GLU A 33 -13.77 -3.77 34.01
C GLU A 33 -12.57 -2.80 34.09
N GLY A 34 -11.36 -3.30 34.41
CA GLY A 34 -10.15 -2.48 34.56
C GLY A 34 -10.03 -1.76 35.92
N ALA A 35 -10.94 -2.04 36.88
CA ALA A 35 -10.93 -1.47 38.22
C ALA A 35 -9.90 -2.24 39.12
N LEU A 36 -8.61 -2.12 38.78
CA LEU A 36 -7.53 -2.93 39.33
C LEU A 36 -7.36 -2.79 40.85
N ASP A 37 -7.66 -1.63 41.44
CA ASP A 37 -7.56 -1.39 42.88
C ASP A 37 -8.68 -2.10 43.65
N ASP A 38 -9.90 -2.11 43.11
CA ASP A 38 -11.03 -2.82 43.70
C ASP A 38 -10.88 -4.33 43.55
N ALA A 39 -10.35 -4.79 42.40
CA ALA A 39 -9.99 -6.18 42.13
C ALA A 39 -8.94 -6.65 43.16
N GLU A 40 -7.84 -5.93 43.33
CA GLU A 40 -6.78 -6.28 44.32
C GLU A 40 -7.31 -6.36 45.74
N LYS A 41 -8.09 -5.35 46.17
CA LYS A 41 -8.69 -5.34 47.51
C LYS A 41 -9.58 -6.57 47.74
N SER A 42 -10.37 -6.93 46.75
CA SER A 42 -11.27 -8.07 46.81
C SER A 42 -10.51 -9.39 46.82
N VAL A 43 -9.47 -9.55 46.01
CA VAL A 43 -8.62 -10.74 45.97
C VAL A 43 -7.86 -10.93 47.26
N ARG A 44 -7.28 -9.87 47.85
CA ARG A 44 -6.60 -9.96 49.14
C ARG A 44 -7.54 -10.43 50.26
N ALA A 45 -8.80 -9.92 50.26
CA ALA A 45 -9.80 -10.39 51.21
C ALA A 45 -10.16 -11.88 51.01
N VAL A 46 -10.09 -12.40 49.77
CA VAL A 46 -10.23 -13.85 49.53
C VAL A 46 -9.05 -14.63 50.10
N LEU A 47 -7.82 -14.16 49.84
CA LEU A 47 -6.59 -14.82 50.28
C LEU A 47 -6.43 -14.82 51.82
N ASP A 48 -6.93 -13.80 52.50
CA ASP A 48 -6.98 -13.75 53.96
C ASP A 48 -7.92 -14.83 54.56
N LEU A 49 -8.95 -15.22 53.79
CA LEU A 49 -9.95 -16.22 54.23
C LEU A 49 -9.64 -17.64 53.74
N ALA A 50 -9.03 -17.75 52.58
CA ALA A 50 -8.76 -18.99 51.86
C ALA A 50 -7.40 -18.92 51.12
N PRO A 51 -6.27 -18.96 51.81
CA PRO A 51 -4.93 -18.87 51.20
C PRO A 51 -4.57 -20.07 50.31
N GLU A 52 -5.37 -21.15 50.37
CA GLU A 52 -5.25 -22.34 49.54
C GLU A 52 -5.96 -22.19 48.15
N GLN A 53 -6.57 -21.05 47.87
CA GLN A 53 -7.28 -20.84 46.62
C GLN A 53 -6.31 -20.31 45.53
N SER A 54 -5.84 -21.20 44.67
CA SER A 54 -4.82 -20.87 43.63
C SER A 54 -5.29 -19.82 42.65
N GLU A 55 -6.57 -19.84 42.25
CA GLU A 55 -7.16 -18.86 41.31
C GLU A 55 -7.08 -17.41 41.85
N ALA A 56 -7.15 -17.24 43.18
CA ALA A 56 -7.02 -15.92 43.80
C ALA A 56 -5.58 -15.39 43.72
N TRP A 57 -4.58 -16.26 43.89
CA TRP A 57 -3.17 -15.90 43.69
C TRP A 57 -2.86 -15.57 42.24
N ASP A 58 -3.39 -16.35 41.31
CA ASP A 58 -3.23 -16.11 39.88
C ASP A 58 -3.83 -14.78 39.47
N LEU A 59 -5.07 -14.48 39.92
CA LEU A 59 -5.72 -13.19 39.67
C LEU A 59 -4.91 -12.02 40.26
N LEU A 60 -4.34 -12.18 41.46
CA LEU A 60 -3.49 -11.15 42.06
C LEU A 60 -2.23 -10.90 41.24
N ALA A 61 -1.58 -11.95 40.78
CA ALA A 61 -0.42 -11.83 39.89
C ALA A 61 -0.80 -11.15 38.55
N SER A 62 -1.93 -11.50 37.97
CA SER A 62 -2.46 -10.89 36.73
C SER A 62 -2.76 -9.39 36.90
N ILE A 63 -3.24 -8.97 38.08
CA ILE A 63 -3.44 -7.53 38.37
C ILE A 63 -2.10 -6.78 38.35
N TYR A 64 -1.03 -7.34 38.93
CA TYR A 64 0.30 -6.72 38.96
C TYR A 64 0.95 -6.73 37.55
N GLU A 65 0.76 -7.81 36.79
CA GLU A 65 1.18 -7.87 35.37
C GLU A 65 0.51 -6.77 34.56
N ARG A 66 -0.80 -6.57 34.70
CA ARG A 66 -1.56 -5.53 33.99
C ARG A 66 -1.12 -4.09 34.35
N ARG A 67 -0.61 -3.90 35.58
CA ARG A 67 0.03 -2.65 36.03
C ARG A 67 1.46 -2.47 35.51
N GLY A 68 2.02 -3.43 34.79
CA GLY A 68 3.41 -3.42 34.32
C GLY A 68 4.46 -3.84 35.36
N SER A 69 4.04 -4.31 36.55
CA SER A 69 4.93 -4.72 37.64
C SER A 69 5.20 -6.23 37.60
N THR A 70 5.85 -6.69 36.50
CA THR A 70 6.14 -8.14 36.32
C THR A 70 6.96 -8.75 37.46
N ALA A 71 7.89 -7.99 38.04
CA ALA A 71 8.70 -8.47 39.18
C ALA A 71 7.83 -8.78 40.40
N ASP A 72 6.84 -7.95 40.72
CA ASP A 72 5.91 -8.15 41.81
C ASP A 72 4.98 -9.33 41.55
N ALA A 73 4.49 -9.47 40.32
CA ALA A 73 3.69 -10.63 39.89
C ALA A 73 4.45 -11.96 40.11
N VAL A 74 5.73 -12.00 39.69
CA VAL A 74 6.61 -13.17 39.94
C VAL A 74 6.81 -13.43 41.43
N ALA A 75 7.00 -12.38 42.24
CA ALA A 75 7.16 -12.54 43.71
C ALA A 75 5.88 -13.10 44.36
N ILE A 76 4.71 -12.65 43.94
CA ILE A 76 3.40 -13.13 44.39
C ILE A 76 3.24 -14.62 44.07
N LEU A 77 3.50 -15.05 42.83
CA LEU A 77 3.37 -16.45 42.44
C LEU A 77 4.39 -17.35 43.16
N LYS A 78 5.63 -16.88 43.38
CA LYS A 78 6.61 -17.61 44.19
C LYS A 78 6.15 -17.78 45.66
N HIS A 79 5.56 -16.73 46.21
CA HIS A 79 4.99 -16.81 47.57
C HIS A 79 3.83 -17.82 47.62
N ALA A 80 2.92 -17.74 46.61
CA ALA A 80 1.81 -18.66 46.47
C ALA A 80 2.25 -20.13 46.34
N LEU A 81 3.30 -20.40 45.55
CA LEU A 81 3.89 -21.73 45.41
C LEU A 81 4.62 -22.22 46.68
N GLY A 82 5.03 -21.31 47.56
CA GLY A 82 5.47 -21.67 48.91
C GLY A 82 4.34 -22.25 49.80
N ILE A 83 3.10 -21.86 49.51
CA ILE A 83 1.90 -22.36 50.20
C ILE A 83 1.31 -23.57 49.45
N LEU A 84 1.29 -23.51 48.11
CA LEU A 84 0.65 -24.47 47.19
C LEU A 84 1.66 -25.05 46.21
N PRO A 85 2.64 -25.85 46.61
CA PRO A 85 3.75 -26.27 45.76
C PRO A 85 3.36 -27.22 44.62
N GLN A 86 2.13 -27.73 44.62
CA GLN A 86 1.60 -28.64 43.60
C GLN A 86 0.43 -28.01 42.80
N ALA A 87 0.31 -26.68 42.77
CA ALA A 87 -0.69 -25.98 42.01
C ALA A 87 -0.20 -25.82 40.54
N ALA A 88 -0.74 -26.59 39.61
CA ALA A 88 -0.32 -26.60 38.22
C ALA A 88 -0.58 -25.24 37.51
N ASP A 89 -1.72 -24.61 37.81
CA ASP A 89 -2.11 -23.27 37.34
C ASP A 89 -1.09 -22.20 37.76
N LEU A 90 -0.65 -22.17 39.01
CA LEU A 90 0.37 -21.21 39.48
C LEU A 90 1.75 -21.45 38.85
N HIS A 91 2.13 -22.70 38.61
CA HIS A 91 3.34 -23.01 37.84
C HIS A 91 3.22 -22.58 36.39
N SER A 92 2.05 -22.76 35.75
CA SER A 92 1.76 -22.28 34.38
C SER A 92 1.91 -20.76 34.30
N SER A 93 1.26 -20.03 35.19
CA SER A 93 1.32 -18.56 35.23
C SER A 93 2.72 -18.03 35.52
N LEU A 94 3.47 -18.65 36.45
CA LEU A 94 4.86 -18.26 36.71
C LEU A 94 5.76 -18.53 35.51
N GLY A 95 5.59 -19.67 34.83
CA GLY A 95 6.33 -19.99 33.60
C GLY A 95 6.04 -19.01 32.46
N ARG A 96 4.79 -18.59 32.32
CA ARG A 96 4.37 -17.57 31.33
C ARG A 96 5.01 -16.21 31.64
N LEU A 97 5.01 -15.77 32.90
CA LEU A 97 5.66 -14.52 33.31
C LEU A 97 7.17 -14.53 33.05
N TYR A 98 7.85 -15.64 33.40
CA TYR A 98 9.28 -15.79 33.07
C TYR A 98 9.56 -15.76 31.59
N SER A 99 8.69 -16.36 30.77
CA SER A 99 8.77 -16.33 29.31
C SER A 99 8.66 -14.90 28.77
N HIS A 100 7.76 -14.07 29.32
CA HIS A 100 7.63 -12.66 28.97
C HIS A 100 8.84 -11.81 29.45
N ALA A 101 9.39 -12.15 30.61
CA ALA A 101 10.58 -11.49 31.13
C ALA A 101 11.89 -11.90 30.44
N GLY A 102 11.85 -12.78 29.43
CA GLY A 102 13.03 -13.27 28.73
C GLY A 102 13.83 -14.36 29.45
N ASN A 103 13.36 -14.86 30.61
CA ASN A 103 14.00 -15.92 31.34
C ASN A 103 13.49 -17.30 30.85
N GLY A 104 13.99 -17.74 29.72
CA GLY A 104 13.51 -18.94 29.03
C GLY A 104 13.75 -20.24 29.80
N ALA A 105 14.87 -20.36 30.55
CA ALA A 105 15.20 -21.58 31.28
C ALA A 105 14.24 -21.86 32.48
N ASP A 106 13.97 -20.82 33.27
CA ASP A 106 13.03 -20.93 34.37
C ASP A 106 11.59 -21.08 33.85
N ALA A 107 11.24 -20.39 32.74
CA ALA A 107 9.96 -20.54 32.07
C ALA A 107 9.70 -22.00 31.67
N GLU A 108 10.65 -22.63 30.97
CA GLU A 108 10.53 -24.01 30.52
C GLU A 108 10.41 -24.97 31.70
N THR A 109 11.20 -24.75 32.77
CA THR A 109 11.16 -25.57 33.97
C THR A 109 9.78 -25.58 34.64
N HIS A 110 9.21 -24.39 34.85
CA HIS A 110 7.91 -24.25 35.47
C HIS A 110 6.77 -24.76 34.57
N LEU A 111 6.79 -24.50 33.29
CA LEU A 111 5.76 -24.99 32.38
C LEU A 111 5.76 -26.53 32.25
N ARG A 112 6.94 -27.15 32.15
CA ARG A 112 7.03 -28.63 32.16
C ARG A 112 6.58 -29.23 33.46
N TYR A 113 6.87 -28.58 34.60
CA TYR A 113 6.41 -29.04 35.89
C TYR A 113 4.88 -28.91 36.03
N ALA A 114 4.28 -27.83 35.55
CA ALA A 114 2.82 -27.68 35.45
C ALA A 114 2.18 -28.85 34.69
N LEU A 115 2.72 -29.22 33.54
CA LEU A 115 2.25 -30.35 32.73
C LEU A 115 2.52 -31.72 33.36
N THR A 116 3.49 -31.82 34.32
CA THR A 116 3.70 -33.02 35.09
C THR A 116 2.63 -33.18 36.17
N LEU A 117 2.17 -32.07 36.75
CA LEU A 117 1.13 -32.02 37.75
C LEU A 117 -0.27 -32.20 37.14
N ASP A 118 -0.51 -31.50 36.05
CA ASP A 118 -1.74 -31.59 35.27
C ASP A 118 -1.43 -31.67 33.74
N PRO A 119 -1.41 -32.88 33.17
CA PRO A 119 -1.20 -33.05 31.73
C PRO A 119 -2.29 -32.44 30.83
N SER A 120 -3.45 -32.09 31.41
CA SER A 120 -4.56 -31.46 30.69
C SER A 120 -4.57 -29.93 30.74
N CYS A 121 -3.56 -29.30 31.37
CA CYS A 121 -3.42 -27.86 31.43
C CYS A 121 -3.02 -27.31 30.04
N ASP A 122 -4.02 -26.90 29.26
CA ASP A 122 -3.83 -26.39 27.88
C ASP A 122 -3.06 -25.07 27.86
N GLU A 123 -3.24 -24.21 28.88
CA GLU A 123 -2.51 -22.97 29.03
C GLU A 123 -1.00 -23.20 29.18
N ALA A 124 -0.60 -24.18 30.02
CA ALA A 124 0.81 -24.55 30.18
C ALA A 124 1.39 -25.12 28.88
N ALA A 125 0.62 -25.97 28.19
CA ALA A 125 1.04 -26.56 26.94
C ALA A 125 1.20 -25.48 25.85
N ALA A 126 0.24 -24.56 25.70
CA ALA A 126 0.30 -23.46 24.75
C ALA A 126 1.47 -22.48 25.06
N ALA A 127 1.67 -22.13 26.34
CA ALA A 127 2.77 -21.28 26.76
C ALA A 127 4.14 -21.93 26.50
N LEU A 128 4.29 -23.22 26.75
CA LEU A 128 5.50 -23.98 26.43
C LEU A 128 5.71 -24.07 24.90
N GLY A 129 4.66 -24.32 24.14
CA GLY A 129 4.69 -24.32 22.68
C GLY A 129 5.20 -22.98 22.10
N ASN A 130 4.70 -21.86 22.61
CA ASN A 130 5.15 -20.53 22.23
C ASN A 130 6.64 -20.28 22.60
N LEU A 131 7.06 -20.73 23.79
CA LEU A 131 8.45 -20.62 24.23
C LEU A 131 9.41 -21.42 23.33
N LEU A 132 9.06 -22.67 23.04
CA LEU A 132 9.83 -23.57 22.20
C LEU A 132 9.94 -23.04 20.76
N ALA A 133 8.85 -22.49 20.22
CA ALA A 133 8.84 -21.88 18.90
C ALA A 133 9.79 -20.68 18.80
N ARG A 134 9.82 -19.80 19.82
CA ARG A 134 10.77 -18.69 19.89
C ARG A 134 12.23 -19.14 19.93
N HIS A 135 12.50 -20.32 20.45
CA HIS A 135 13.84 -20.93 20.48
C HIS A 135 14.14 -21.82 19.26
N GLY A 136 13.28 -21.83 18.23
CA GLY A 136 13.46 -22.60 17.00
C GLY A 136 13.20 -24.12 17.14
N ARG A 137 12.65 -24.57 18.29
CA ARG A 137 12.34 -26.00 18.57
C ARG A 137 10.93 -26.32 18.08
N TYR A 138 10.72 -26.22 16.76
CA TYR A 138 9.38 -26.24 16.14
C TYR A 138 8.66 -27.58 16.25
N GLU A 139 9.33 -28.72 16.18
CA GLU A 139 8.72 -30.04 16.33
C GLU A 139 8.16 -30.23 17.74
N GLU A 140 8.93 -29.83 18.77
CA GLU A 140 8.47 -29.89 20.15
C GLU A 140 7.32 -28.90 20.41
N ALA A 141 7.41 -27.68 19.83
CA ALA A 141 6.32 -26.71 19.91
C ALA A 141 5.02 -27.27 19.30
N GLY A 142 5.11 -27.93 18.14
CA GLY A 142 3.97 -28.60 17.50
C GLY A 142 3.32 -29.65 18.39
N THR A 143 4.13 -30.46 19.10
CA THR A 143 3.62 -31.45 20.06
C THR A 143 2.88 -30.78 21.22
N MET A 144 3.38 -29.67 21.72
CA MET A 144 2.73 -28.93 22.83
C MET A 144 1.40 -28.30 22.39
N PHE A 145 1.34 -27.69 21.20
CA PHE A 145 0.06 -27.16 20.69
C PHE A 145 -0.95 -28.26 20.37
N GLN A 146 -0.49 -29.44 19.94
CA GLN A 146 -1.38 -30.58 19.74
C GLN A 146 -1.94 -31.08 21.09
N SER A 147 -1.16 -31.07 22.15
CA SER A 147 -1.64 -31.36 23.52
C SER A 147 -2.67 -30.32 23.97
N ALA A 148 -2.36 -29.02 23.82
CA ALA A 148 -3.29 -27.94 24.16
C ALA A 148 -4.64 -28.08 23.41
N MET A 149 -4.59 -28.32 22.11
CA MET A 149 -5.79 -28.54 21.28
C MET A 149 -6.59 -29.77 21.72
N SER A 150 -5.93 -30.82 22.22
CA SER A 150 -6.62 -32.01 22.72
C SER A 150 -7.31 -31.76 24.05
N SER A 151 -6.73 -30.92 24.91
CA SER A 151 -7.26 -30.55 26.23
C SER A 151 -8.38 -29.51 26.13
N ALA A 152 -8.26 -28.55 25.22
CA ALA A 152 -9.26 -27.50 24.95
C ALA A 152 -9.62 -27.48 23.46
N PRO A 153 -10.47 -28.39 22.98
CA PRO A 153 -10.77 -28.56 21.53
C PRO A 153 -11.59 -27.39 20.95
N ASP A 154 -12.27 -26.61 21.79
CA ASP A 154 -13.10 -25.48 21.38
C ASP A 154 -12.32 -24.15 21.37
N GLU A 155 -11.05 -24.13 21.82
CA GLU A 155 -10.21 -22.94 21.85
C GLU A 155 -9.56 -22.70 20.46
N PRO A 156 -9.95 -21.62 19.72
CA PRO A 156 -9.52 -21.44 18.33
C PRO A 156 -8.04 -21.05 18.21
N VAL A 157 -7.40 -20.57 19.26
CA VAL A 157 -6.00 -20.15 19.22
C VAL A 157 -5.05 -21.35 19.05
N HIS A 158 -5.38 -22.52 19.60
CA HIS A 158 -4.51 -23.70 19.54
C HIS A 158 -4.33 -24.24 18.10
N PRO A 159 -5.39 -24.51 17.33
CA PRO A 159 -5.22 -24.90 15.92
C PRO A 159 -4.57 -23.80 15.07
N LEU A 160 -4.80 -22.50 15.34
CA LEU A 160 -4.11 -21.42 14.67
C LEU A 160 -2.59 -21.51 14.88
N GLN A 161 -2.14 -21.65 16.12
CA GLN A 161 -0.71 -21.73 16.43
C GLN A 161 -0.07 -23.01 15.87
N LEU A 162 -0.72 -24.16 15.99
CA LEU A 162 -0.23 -25.41 15.39
C LEU A 162 -0.10 -25.27 13.87
N GLY A 163 -1.07 -24.66 13.19
CA GLY A 163 -1.00 -24.37 11.77
C GLY A 163 0.21 -23.52 11.40
N ARG A 164 0.52 -22.49 12.18
CA ARG A 164 1.70 -21.62 11.98
C ARG A 164 3.02 -22.40 12.14
N ILE A 165 3.10 -23.27 13.13
CA ILE A 165 4.26 -24.16 13.33
C ILE A 165 4.46 -25.08 12.13
N LEU A 166 3.37 -25.68 11.63
CA LEU A 166 3.44 -26.59 10.45
C LEU A 166 3.88 -25.84 9.18
N LEU A 167 3.47 -24.58 9.00
CA LEU A 167 4.00 -23.76 7.92
C LEU A 167 5.50 -23.55 8.03
N THR A 168 6.01 -23.26 9.22
CA THR A 168 7.44 -23.09 9.49
C THR A 168 8.23 -24.37 9.21
N LEU A 169 7.63 -25.54 9.49
CA LEU A 169 8.18 -26.86 9.18
C LEU A 169 8.04 -27.27 7.71
N GLY A 170 7.52 -26.41 6.84
CA GLY A 170 7.34 -26.68 5.41
C GLY A 170 6.18 -27.67 5.12
N ARG A 171 5.19 -27.75 5.99
CA ARG A 171 4.03 -28.67 5.90
C ARG A 171 2.71 -27.92 5.66
N PRO A 172 2.57 -27.17 4.55
CA PRO A 172 1.38 -26.32 4.30
C PRO A 172 0.08 -27.12 4.15
N GLN A 173 0.15 -28.37 3.64
CA GLN A 173 -1.03 -29.21 3.45
C GLN A 173 -1.65 -29.65 4.80
N ASP A 174 -0.81 -29.86 5.81
CA ASP A 174 -1.26 -30.23 7.16
C ASP A 174 -1.74 -28.98 7.93
N ALA A 175 -1.23 -27.80 7.63
CA ALA A 175 -1.61 -26.54 8.24
C ALA A 175 -3.01 -26.05 7.83
N ARG A 176 -3.41 -26.27 6.57
CA ARG A 176 -4.69 -25.80 6.00
C ARG A 176 -5.91 -26.21 6.83
N PRO A 177 -6.13 -27.50 7.16
CA PRO A 177 -7.31 -27.91 7.93
C PRO A 177 -7.33 -27.28 9.34
N LEU A 178 -6.18 -27.02 9.92
CA LEU A 178 -6.08 -26.36 11.24
C LEU A 178 -6.50 -24.90 11.18
N PHE A 179 -6.07 -24.15 10.16
CA PHE A 179 -6.57 -22.79 9.96
C PHE A 179 -8.07 -22.76 9.69
N GLN A 180 -8.60 -23.74 8.94
CA GLN A 180 -10.04 -23.84 8.72
C GLN A 180 -10.79 -24.13 10.04
N GLN A 181 -10.25 -25.02 10.90
CA GLN A 181 -10.79 -25.28 12.23
C GLN A 181 -10.75 -24.03 13.11
N ALA A 182 -9.60 -23.33 13.15
CA ALA A 182 -9.45 -22.08 13.90
C ALA A 182 -10.47 -21.02 13.46
N ALA A 183 -10.63 -20.82 12.15
CA ALA A 183 -11.61 -19.88 11.61
C ALA A 183 -13.05 -20.26 11.99
N ASN A 184 -13.42 -21.52 11.93
CA ASN A 184 -14.77 -21.97 12.25
C ASN A 184 -15.07 -21.78 13.76
N LEU A 185 -14.16 -22.20 14.62
CA LEU A 185 -14.31 -22.04 16.08
C LEU A 185 -14.36 -20.56 16.49
N ALA A 186 -13.44 -19.75 15.95
CA ALA A 186 -13.40 -18.32 16.25
C ALA A 186 -14.65 -17.58 15.75
N HIS A 187 -15.18 -17.93 14.58
CA HIS A 187 -16.41 -17.34 14.06
C HIS A 187 -17.63 -17.70 14.95
N ALA A 188 -17.72 -18.94 15.37
CA ALA A 188 -18.79 -19.40 16.28
C ALA A 188 -18.71 -18.67 17.63
N GLY A 189 -17.51 -18.54 18.22
CA GLY A 189 -17.30 -17.83 19.49
C GLY A 189 -17.60 -16.33 19.39
N ALA A 190 -17.21 -15.67 18.31
CA ALA A 190 -17.46 -14.23 18.10
C ALA A 190 -18.97 -13.90 17.91
N THR A 191 -19.78 -14.86 17.45
CA THR A 191 -21.21 -14.69 17.21
C THR A 191 -22.07 -15.10 18.41
N SER A 192 -21.54 -15.78 19.42
CA SER A 192 -22.25 -16.12 20.64
C SER A 192 -22.46 -14.85 21.47
N GLN A 193 -23.72 -14.54 21.82
CA GLN A 193 -24.11 -13.30 22.52
C GLN A 193 -23.67 -13.25 23.99
N ASP A 194 -23.09 -14.31 24.54
CA ASP A 194 -22.73 -14.44 25.96
C ASP A 194 -21.24 -14.17 26.24
N GLY A 195 -20.47 -13.67 25.23
CA GLY A 195 -19.04 -13.44 25.37
C GLY A 195 -18.73 -12.10 26.04
N ASP A 196 -17.89 -12.14 27.09
CA ASP A 196 -17.17 -10.98 27.59
C ASP A 196 -16.46 -10.24 26.43
N GLY A 197 -16.49 -8.90 26.42
CA GLY A 197 -15.92 -8.08 25.34
C GLY A 197 -14.45 -8.37 25.02
N SER A 198 -13.70 -8.94 25.96
CA SER A 198 -12.29 -9.37 25.81
C SER A 198 -12.20 -10.67 24.99
N ALA A 199 -12.99 -11.68 25.33
CA ALA A 199 -13.03 -12.94 24.59
C ALA A 199 -13.51 -12.76 23.15
N ALA A 200 -14.55 -11.95 22.93
CA ALA A 200 -15.05 -11.64 21.59
C ALA A 200 -13.97 -10.99 20.70
N LYS A 201 -13.10 -10.15 21.29
CA LYS A 201 -11.98 -9.53 20.56
C LYS A 201 -10.92 -10.56 20.16
N ILE A 202 -10.58 -11.50 21.07
CA ILE A 202 -9.62 -12.57 20.79
C ILE A 202 -10.16 -13.48 19.68
N PHE A 203 -11.42 -13.88 19.74
CA PHE A 203 -12.06 -14.69 18.70
C PHE A 203 -12.08 -13.97 17.35
N SER A 204 -12.43 -12.69 17.33
CA SER A 204 -12.40 -11.90 16.09
C SER A 204 -10.99 -11.82 15.49
N GLN A 205 -9.97 -11.57 16.30
CA GLN A 205 -8.59 -11.53 15.85
C GLN A 205 -8.13 -12.89 15.32
N THR A 206 -8.40 -13.98 16.05
CA THR A 206 -8.05 -15.34 15.63
C THR A 206 -8.74 -15.73 14.33
N TYR A 207 -10.00 -15.30 14.14
CA TYR A 207 -10.72 -15.49 12.89
C TYR A 207 -10.02 -14.83 11.70
N TYR A 208 -9.67 -13.54 11.84
CA TYR A 208 -9.01 -12.81 10.76
C TYR A 208 -7.61 -13.37 10.46
N ASP A 209 -6.82 -13.70 11.49
CA ASP A 209 -5.51 -14.32 11.34
C ASP A 209 -5.60 -15.66 10.57
N ALA A 210 -6.56 -16.51 10.92
CA ALA A 210 -6.78 -17.78 10.24
C ALA A 210 -7.15 -17.57 8.76
N LEU A 211 -8.02 -16.60 8.45
CA LEU A 211 -8.39 -16.27 7.07
C LEU A 211 -7.19 -15.76 6.27
N VAL A 212 -6.32 -14.96 6.86
CA VAL A 212 -5.09 -14.46 6.21
C VAL A 212 -4.16 -15.62 5.85
N HIS A 213 -3.97 -16.58 6.76
CA HIS A 213 -3.15 -17.77 6.48
C HIS A 213 -3.77 -18.65 5.38
N LEU A 214 -5.09 -18.85 5.40
CA LEU A 214 -5.82 -19.57 4.33
C LEU A 214 -5.67 -18.87 2.99
N ALA A 215 -5.75 -17.54 2.96
CA ALA A 215 -5.55 -16.74 1.76
C ALA A 215 -4.13 -16.89 1.21
N ALA A 216 -3.11 -16.81 2.07
CA ALA A 216 -1.72 -16.98 1.68
C ALA A 216 -1.46 -18.39 1.08
N LEU A 217 -2.02 -19.44 1.70
CA LEU A 217 -1.95 -20.80 1.18
C LEU A 217 -2.62 -20.94 -0.21
N ALA A 218 -3.83 -20.40 -0.35
CA ALA A 218 -4.55 -20.44 -1.62
C ALA A 218 -3.78 -19.67 -2.72
N PHE A 219 -3.24 -18.51 -2.39
CA PHE A 219 -2.46 -17.70 -3.33
C PHE A 219 -1.18 -18.42 -3.81
N ASN A 220 -0.42 -19.01 -2.88
CA ASN A 220 0.80 -19.77 -3.19
C ASN A 220 0.52 -21.05 -4.02
N GLU A 221 -0.68 -21.60 -3.94
CA GLU A 221 -1.14 -22.74 -4.75
C GLU A 221 -1.71 -22.32 -6.11
N GLY A 222 -1.63 -21.03 -6.48
CA GLY A 222 -2.15 -20.52 -7.74
C GLY A 222 -3.69 -20.41 -7.80
N ARG A 223 -4.34 -20.25 -6.64
CA ARG A 223 -5.79 -20.07 -6.49
C ARG A 223 -6.16 -18.69 -5.97
N PRO A 224 -5.88 -17.61 -6.74
CA PRO A 224 -6.04 -16.25 -6.26
C PRO A 224 -7.51 -15.84 -5.99
N GLU A 225 -8.49 -16.43 -6.68
CA GLU A 225 -9.92 -16.17 -6.38
C GLU A 225 -10.34 -16.73 -5.02
N GLU A 226 -9.83 -17.90 -4.63
CA GLU A 226 -10.06 -18.46 -3.30
C GLU A 226 -9.39 -17.58 -2.22
N ALA A 227 -8.15 -17.15 -2.48
CA ALA A 227 -7.45 -16.21 -1.59
C ALA A 227 -8.25 -14.91 -1.41
N LEU A 228 -8.76 -14.36 -2.49
CA LEU A 228 -9.60 -13.15 -2.48
C LEU A 228 -10.88 -13.36 -1.65
N SER A 229 -11.49 -14.54 -1.70
CA SER A 229 -12.68 -14.87 -0.90
C SER A 229 -12.39 -14.82 0.61
N TYR A 230 -11.23 -15.31 1.04
CA TYR A 230 -10.80 -15.22 2.44
C TYR A 230 -10.46 -13.79 2.84
N LEU A 231 -9.68 -13.07 2.03
CA LEU A 231 -9.27 -11.69 2.31
C LEU A 231 -10.46 -10.73 2.35
N LYS A 232 -11.47 -10.93 1.49
CA LYS A 232 -12.72 -10.15 1.52
C LYS A 232 -13.43 -10.24 2.87
N LYS A 233 -13.41 -11.41 3.53
CA LYS A 233 -13.96 -11.57 4.87
C LYS A 233 -13.06 -10.92 5.93
N ALA A 234 -11.75 -11.09 5.79
CA ALA A 234 -10.79 -10.58 6.76
C ALA A 234 -10.69 -9.04 6.77
N VAL A 235 -10.82 -8.39 5.62
CA VAL A 235 -10.69 -6.92 5.48
C VAL A 235 -11.74 -6.13 6.25
N THR A 236 -12.85 -6.76 6.65
CA THR A 236 -13.87 -6.13 7.48
C THR A 236 -13.39 -5.80 8.90
N GLY A 237 -12.28 -6.41 9.35
CA GLY A 237 -11.63 -6.13 10.63
C GLY A 237 -10.88 -4.79 10.69
N GLY A 238 -10.67 -4.12 9.56
CA GLY A 238 -10.03 -2.78 9.49
C GLY A 238 -8.50 -2.78 9.69
N ASP A 239 -7.85 -3.94 9.62
CA ASP A 239 -6.39 -4.05 9.67
C ASP A 239 -5.78 -3.59 8.34
N LYS A 240 -4.90 -2.58 8.41
CA LYS A 240 -4.24 -2.00 7.23
C LYS A 240 -3.38 -3.00 6.46
N THR A 241 -2.77 -3.96 7.14
CA THR A 241 -1.97 -5.02 6.48
C THR A 241 -2.87 -5.92 5.64
N ILE A 242 -4.05 -6.26 6.16
CA ILE A 242 -5.05 -7.06 5.44
C ILE A 242 -5.64 -6.29 4.25
N GLU A 243 -5.88 -4.98 4.41
CA GLU A 243 -6.31 -4.09 3.32
C GLU A 243 -5.31 -4.11 2.15
N VAL A 244 -4.01 -4.00 2.44
CA VAL A 244 -2.93 -4.09 1.44
C VAL A 244 -2.90 -5.48 0.78
N GLN A 245 -3.03 -6.55 1.57
CA GLN A 245 -3.05 -7.92 1.03
C GLN A 245 -4.25 -8.16 0.12
N PHE A 246 -5.44 -7.68 0.51
CA PHE A 246 -6.65 -7.75 -0.31
C PHE A 246 -6.44 -7.01 -1.64
N ALA A 247 -5.93 -5.79 -1.61
CA ALA A 247 -5.69 -4.97 -2.79
C ALA A 247 -4.69 -5.64 -3.76
N ASN A 248 -3.57 -6.16 -3.25
CA ASN A 248 -2.60 -6.90 -4.06
C ASN A 248 -3.19 -8.19 -4.66
N CYS A 249 -4.01 -8.91 -3.89
CA CYS A 249 -4.69 -10.11 -4.38
C CYS A 249 -5.65 -9.79 -5.53
N VAL A 250 -6.45 -8.71 -5.43
CA VAL A 250 -7.33 -8.25 -6.51
C VAL A 250 -6.55 -7.99 -7.80
N CYS A 251 -5.39 -7.34 -7.71
CA CYS A 251 -4.55 -7.06 -8.88
C CYS A 251 -4.01 -8.33 -9.56
N SER A 252 -3.97 -9.45 -8.82
CA SER A 252 -3.48 -10.75 -9.32
C SER A 252 -4.58 -11.67 -9.86
N VAL A 253 -5.87 -11.29 -9.66
CA VAL A 253 -7.01 -12.07 -10.16
C VAL A 253 -7.39 -11.66 -11.57
N GLU A 254 -7.55 -12.64 -12.45
CA GLU A 254 -8.11 -12.46 -13.79
C GLU A 254 -9.63 -12.72 -13.75
N PHE A 255 -10.41 -11.65 -13.62
CA PHE A 255 -11.86 -11.73 -13.53
C PHE A 255 -12.48 -12.09 -14.88
N THR A 256 -13.39 -13.07 -14.88
CA THR A 256 -14.15 -13.52 -16.07
C THR A 256 -15.63 -13.17 -15.99
N ALA A 257 -16.11 -12.73 -14.84
CA ALA A 257 -17.50 -12.36 -14.58
C ALA A 257 -17.60 -11.10 -13.71
N PRO A 258 -18.74 -10.38 -13.76
CA PRO A 258 -18.99 -9.24 -12.90
C PRO A 258 -18.88 -9.58 -11.40
N ARG A 259 -18.33 -8.68 -10.61
CA ARG A 259 -18.17 -8.85 -9.16
C ARG A 259 -18.70 -7.60 -8.43
N PRO A 260 -20.02 -7.37 -8.43
CA PRO A 260 -20.64 -6.20 -7.77
C PRO A 260 -20.35 -6.17 -6.27
N ASP A 261 -20.09 -7.34 -5.67
CA ASP A 261 -19.74 -7.52 -4.26
C ASP A 261 -18.35 -6.95 -3.88
N LEU A 262 -17.48 -6.70 -4.85
CA LEU A 262 -16.15 -6.12 -4.64
C LEU A 262 -16.13 -4.59 -4.83
N LYS A 263 -17.09 -4.03 -5.57
CA LYS A 263 -17.07 -2.60 -5.96
C LYS A 263 -16.93 -1.62 -4.78
N PRO A 264 -17.69 -1.76 -3.67
CA PRO A 264 -17.54 -0.82 -2.54
C PRO A 264 -16.17 -0.88 -1.90
N LEU A 265 -15.59 -2.09 -1.77
CA LEU A 265 -14.26 -2.28 -1.21
C LEU A 265 -13.17 -1.72 -2.13
N LEU A 266 -13.29 -1.93 -3.44
CA LEU A 266 -12.35 -1.40 -4.42
C LEU A 266 -12.40 0.12 -4.52
N ALA A 267 -13.60 0.70 -4.48
CA ALA A 267 -13.76 2.16 -4.44
C ALA A 267 -13.04 2.74 -3.21
N ARG A 268 -13.29 2.16 -2.03
CA ARG A 268 -12.61 2.54 -0.78
C ARG A 268 -11.09 2.32 -0.86
N ALA A 269 -10.64 1.19 -1.42
CA ALA A 269 -9.21 0.88 -1.58
C ALA A 269 -8.48 1.92 -2.45
N ILE A 270 -9.13 2.41 -3.52
CA ILE A 270 -8.62 3.47 -4.39
C ILE A 270 -8.62 4.81 -3.64
N GLU A 271 -9.74 5.16 -2.99
CA GLU A 271 -9.90 6.41 -2.26
C GLU A 271 -8.92 6.57 -1.09
N GLU A 272 -8.65 5.49 -0.36
CA GLU A 272 -7.72 5.45 0.77
C GLU A 272 -6.27 5.12 0.35
N ALA A 273 -6.03 4.76 -0.92
CA ALA A 273 -4.73 4.34 -1.45
C ALA A 273 -4.12 3.17 -0.65
N TRP A 274 -4.82 2.05 -0.54
CA TRP A 274 -4.30 0.87 0.16
C TRP A 274 -3.02 0.31 -0.47
N ILE A 275 -2.94 0.40 -1.81
CA ILE A 275 -1.72 0.24 -2.61
C ILE A 275 -1.68 1.38 -3.63
N MET A 276 -0.75 1.34 -4.59
CA MET A 276 -0.71 2.34 -5.67
C MET A 276 -2.05 2.41 -6.40
N PRO A 277 -2.73 3.58 -6.42
CA PRO A 277 -4.05 3.71 -7.07
C PRO A 277 -4.06 3.28 -8.53
N ALA A 278 -2.96 3.48 -9.26
CA ALA A 278 -2.85 3.07 -10.66
C ALA A 278 -3.08 1.56 -10.86
N ASP A 279 -2.54 0.73 -9.98
CA ASP A 279 -2.71 -0.73 -10.07
C ASP A 279 -4.16 -1.14 -9.80
N LEU A 280 -4.79 -0.52 -8.79
CA LEU A 280 -6.20 -0.75 -8.47
C LEU A 280 -7.14 -0.26 -9.57
N VAL A 281 -6.85 0.90 -10.18
CA VAL A 281 -7.63 1.45 -11.30
C VAL A 281 -7.56 0.52 -12.51
N ARG A 282 -6.38 -0.03 -12.82
CA ARG A 282 -6.21 -1.02 -13.89
C ARG A 282 -7.03 -2.29 -13.64
N ALA A 283 -6.96 -2.86 -12.43
CA ALA A 283 -7.77 -4.04 -12.06
C ALA A 283 -9.28 -3.71 -12.08
N SER A 284 -9.67 -2.55 -11.58
CA SER A 284 -11.05 -2.07 -11.55
C SER A 284 -11.61 -1.81 -12.95
N SER A 285 -10.83 -1.27 -13.87
CA SER A 285 -11.22 -1.05 -15.28
C SER A 285 -11.60 -2.36 -15.96
N ARG A 286 -10.80 -3.42 -15.75
CA ARG A 286 -11.11 -4.77 -16.27
C ARG A 286 -12.41 -5.30 -15.70
N LEU A 287 -12.64 -5.11 -14.40
CA LEU A 287 -13.87 -5.55 -13.73
C LEU A 287 -15.10 -4.78 -14.23
N LEU A 288 -15.01 -3.45 -14.36
CA LEU A 288 -16.09 -2.61 -14.86
C LEU A 288 -16.52 -3.01 -16.28
N LEU A 289 -15.58 -3.31 -17.16
CA LEU A 289 -15.88 -3.72 -18.54
C LEU A 289 -16.61 -5.07 -18.62
N LEU A 290 -16.63 -5.89 -17.57
CA LEU A 290 -17.45 -7.10 -17.50
C LEU A 290 -18.90 -6.82 -17.14
N GLU A 291 -19.22 -5.67 -16.56
CA GLU A 291 -20.57 -5.30 -16.15
C GLU A 291 -21.51 -5.10 -17.36
N PRO A 292 -22.80 -5.48 -17.25
CA PRO A 292 -23.75 -5.39 -18.36
C PRO A 292 -23.88 -3.98 -18.95
N ALA A 293 -23.88 -2.94 -18.12
CA ALA A 293 -24.01 -1.56 -18.57
C ALA A 293 -22.80 -1.13 -19.41
N PHE A 294 -21.59 -1.49 -19.00
CA PHE A 294 -20.36 -1.15 -19.72
C PHE A 294 -20.25 -1.96 -21.01
N LYS A 295 -20.61 -3.25 -21.02
CA LYS A 295 -20.69 -4.06 -22.25
C LYS A 295 -21.69 -3.47 -23.25
N ALA A 296 -22.85 -3.05 -22.80
CA ALA A 296 -23.85 -2.42 -23.66
C ALA A 296 -23.36 -1.09 -24.25
N ALA A 297 -22.59 -0.32 -23.47
CA ALA A 297 -22.04 0.98 -23.86
C ALA A 297 -20.89 0.88 -24.89
N GLN A 298 -20.24 -0.26 -25.06
CA GLN A 298 -19.18 -0.42 -26.08
C GLN A 298 -19.66 -0.05 -27.48
N ARG A 299 -20.95 -0.27 -27.80
CA ARG A 299 -21.56 0.15 -29.07
C ARG A 299 -21.47 1.67 -29.36
N TRP A 300 -21.37 2.50 -28.32
CA TRP A 300 -21.25 3.95 -28.49
C TRP A 300 -19.88 4.33 -29.11
N SER A 301 -18.86 3.52 -28.84
CA SER A 301 -17.50 3.73 -29.34
C SER A 301 -17.34 3.41 -30.84
N ASP A 302 -18.28 2.64 -31.41
CA ASP A 302 -18.27 2.23 -32.80
C ASP A 302 -19.05 3.21 -33.73
N ALA A 303 -19.75 4.17 -33.11
CA ALA A 303 -20.55 5.16 -33.85
C ALA A 303 -19.66 6.30 -34.39
N PRO A 304 -19.84 6.74 -35.63
CA PRO A 304 -19.15 7.91 -36.16
C PRO A 304 -19.54 9.20 -35.43
N ASP A 305 -18.67 10.19 -35.46
CA ASP A 305 -18.94 11.57 -34.99
C ASP A 305 -19.41 11.74 -33.51
N GLY A 306 -18.77 11.02 -32.60
CA GLY A 306 -18.98 11.25 -31.16
C GLY A 306 -20.16 10.50 -30.53
N GLY A 307 -20.64 9.44 -31.16
CA GLY A 307 -21.67 8.55 -30.62
C GLY A 307 -23.10 8.99 -30.89
N PRO A 308 -24.11 8.18 -30.49
CA PRO A 308 -25.52 8.49 -30.70
C PRO A 308 -25.91 9.82 -30.01
N ALA A 309 -26.79 10.59 -30.67
CA ALA A 309 -27.24 11.88 -30.14
C ALA A 309 -28.02 11.77 -28.80
N ASP A 310 -28.56 10.58 -28.51
CA ASP A 310 -29.45 10.28 -27.39
C ASP A 310 -28.80 9.42 -26.27
N ILE A 311 -27.47 9.38 -26.21
CA ILE A 311 -26.74 8.57 -25.19
C ILE A 311 -27.26 8.82 -23.78
N LEU A 312 -27.54 10.06 -23.40
CA LEU A 312 -27.95 10.39 -22.04
C LEU A 312 -29.37 9.88 -21.71
N SER A 313 -30.16 9.54 -22.71
CA SER A 313 -31.46 8.87 -22.56
C SER A 313 -31.31 7.34 -22.39
N ASP A 314 -30.14 6.78 -22.68
CA ASP A 314 -29.86 5.35 -22.47
C ASP A 314 -29.74 5.03 -20.97
N PRO A 315 -30.54 4.09 -20.42
CA PRO A 315 -30.42 3.71 -19.00
C PRO A 315 -29.04 3.26 -18.58
N HIS A 316 -28.23 2.72 -19.51
CA HIS A 316 -26.86 2.30 -19.24
C HIS A 316 -25.95 3.50 -18.97
N ALA A 317 -26.14 4.63 -19.63
CA ALA A 317 -25.36 5.84 -19.37
C ALA A 317 -25.54 6.34 -17.94
N ARG A 318 -26.79 6.35 -17.43
CA ARG A 318 -27.07 6.72 -16.05
C ARG A 318 -26.47 5.74 -15.05
N ASN A 319 -26.53 4.43 -15.33
CA ASN A 319 -25.91 3.41 -14.48
C ASN A 319 -24.39 3.57 -14.41
N ILE A 320 -23.73 3.85 -15.55
CA ILE A 320 -22.28 4.11 -15.62
C ILE A 320 -21.94 5.38 -14.85
N ALA A 321 -22.67 6.47 -15.04
CA ALA A 321 -22.44 7.73 -14.33
C ALA A 321 -22.65 7.61 -12.81
N SER A 322 -23.51 6.68 -12.38
CA SER A 322 -23.79 6.42 -10.97
C SER A 322 -22.81 5.45 -10.30
N ASP A 323 -21.93 4.79 -11.08
CA ASP A 323 -21.06 3.74 -10.55
C ASP A 323 -19.99 4.31 -9.60
N PRO A 324 -19.98 3.91 -8.32
CA PRO A 324 -19.02 4.45 -7.35
C PRO A 324 -17.59 4.03 -7.62
N LEU A 325 -17.36 2.83 -8.15
CA LEU A 325 -16.03 2.34 -8.48
C LEU A 325 -15.42 3.12 -9.65
N LEU A 326 -16.23 3.38 -10.69
CA LEU A 326 -15.79 4.22 -11.80
C LEU A 326 -15.44 5.63 -11.33
N ARG A 327 -16.28 6.25 -10.50
CA ARG A 327 -16.02 7.60 -9.96
C ARG A 327 -14.75 7.64 -9.11
N ALA A 328 -14.51 6.62 -8.27
CA ALA A 328 -13.27 6.52 -7.51
C ALA A 328 -12.05 6.38 -8.44
N ALA A 329 -12.13 5.52 -9.46
CA ALA A 329 -11.07 5.36 -10.45
C ALA A 329 -10.75 6.68 -11.18
N LEU A 330 -11.75 7.42 -11.63
CA LEU A 330 -11.60 8.71 -12.31
C LEU A 330 -11.03 9.80 -11.41
N ASN A 331 -11.35 9.77 -10.11
CA ASN A 331 -10.88 10.77 -9.16
C ASN A 331 -9.44 10.54 -8.69
N PHE A 332 -8.96 9.30 -8.60
CA PHE A 332 -7.72 9.00 -7.90
C PHE A 332 -6.64 8.31 -8.74
N GLY A 333 -6.93 7.99 -10.00
CA GLY A 333 -5.95 7.42 -10.92
C GLY A 333 -6.22 7.80 -12.36
N VAL A 334 -5.41 7.25 -13.27
CA VAL A 334 -5.60 7.38 -14.72
C VAL A 334 -6.15 6.07 -15.27
N VAL A 335 -7.24 6.15 -16.03
CA VAL A 335 -7.78 5.01 -16.74
C VAL A 335 -6.85 4.66 -17.91
N THR A 336 -6.33 3.43 -17.92
CA THR A 336 -5.35 2.92 -18.88
C THR A 336 -5.91 1.80 -19.77
N ASP A 337 -7.23 1.83 -20.01
CA ASP A 337 -7.91 0.89 -20.90
C ASP A 337 -8.52 1.63 -22.10
N PRO A 338 -8.20 1.24 -23.35
CA PRO A 338 -8.62 1.96 -24.54
C PRO A 338 -10.13 1.89 -24.82
N ALA A 339 -10.83 0.83 -24.39
CA ALA A 339 -12.26 0.72 -24.56
C ALA A 339 -12.99 1.65 -23.57
N LEU A 340 -12.52 1.67 -22.32
CA LEU A 340 -13.06 2.56 -21.29
C LEU A 340 -12.77 4.03 -21.63
N GLU A 341 -11.56 4.37 -22.10
CA GLU A 341 -11.23 5.74 -22.53
C GLU A 341 -12.13 6.21 -23.65
N ARG A 342 -12.37 5.38 -24.68
CA ARG A 342 -13.28 5.75 -25.78
C ARG A 342 -14.70 6.01 -25.29
N MET A 343 -15.22 5.13 -24.44
CA MET A 343 -16.54 5.29 -23.84
C MET A 343 -16.65 6.59 -23.02
N LEU A 344 -15.65 6.91 -22.22
CA LEU A 344 -15.59 8.13 -21.41
C LEU A 344 -15.49 9.38 -22.31
N THR A 345 -14.74 9.31 -23.40
CA THR A 345 -14.63 10.40 -24.40
C THR A 345 -15.99 10.70 -25.05
N VAL A 346 -16.72 9.66 -25.45
CA VAL A 346 -18.05 9.79 -26.05
C VAL A 346 -19.06 10.34 -25.03
N MET A 347 -19.06 9.85 -23.79
CA MET A 347 -19.91 10.39 -22.71
C MET A 347 -19.59 11.86 -22.40
N ARG A 348 -18.29 12.23 -22.37
CA ARG A 348 -17.86 13.61 -22.17
C ARG A 348 -18.42 14.54 -23.23
N SER A 349 -18.34 14.16 -24.49
CA SER A 349 -18.88 14.93 -25.61
C SER A 349 -20.42 15.04 -25.56
N ALA A 350 -21.13 13.95 -25.22
CA ALA A 350 -22.58 13.97 -25.08
C ALA A 350 -23.04 14.88 -23.94
N LEU A 351 -22.37 14.82 -22.78
CA LEU A 351 -22.65 15.71 -21.64
C LEU A 351 -22.41 17.18 -21.97
N LEU A 352 -21.33 17.49 -22.72
CA LEU A 352 -21.04 18.86 -23.17
C LEU A 352 -22.12 19.39 -24.11
N ARG A 353 -22.58 18.58 -25.06
CA ARG A 353 -23.67 18.98 -26.00
C ARG A 353 -24.97 19.24 -25.24
N ALA A 354 -25.34 18.37 -24.31
CA ALA A 354 -26.52 18.54 -23.46
C ALA A 354 -26.42 19.82 -22.59
N CYS A 355 -25.27 20.06 -22.01
CA CYS A 355 -24.97 21.26 -21.22
C CYS A 355 -25.15 22.54 -22.03
N VAL A 356 -24.58 22.62 -23.24
CA VAL A 356 -24.71 23.80 -24.12
C VAL A 356 -26.15 23.98 -24.60
N ALA A 357 -26.87 22.88 -24.82
CA ALA A 357 -28.29 22.91 -25.21
C ALA A 357 -29.23 23.32 -24.05
N GLY A 358 -28.73 23.39 -22.82
CA GLY A 358 -29.56 23.72 -21.64
C GLY A 358 -30.46 22.56 -21.22
N ASP A 359 -30.00 21.32 -21.36
CA ASP A 359 -30.79 20.14 -20.98
C ASP A 359 -30.84 19.98 -19.47
N ASP A 360 -32.06 19.98 -18.90
CA ASP A 360 -32.31 19.81 -17.47
C ASP A 360 -31.95 18.42 -16.95
N ALA A 361 -31.66 17.45 -17.81
CA ALA A 361 -31.28 16.10 -17.43
C ALA A 361 -29.94 16.04 -16.67
N LEU A 362 -29.08 17.05 -16.77
CA LEU A 362 -27.80 17.11 -16.06
C LEU A 362 -27.99 17.32 -14.56
N GLY A 363 -28.98 18.15 -14.14
CA GLY A 363 -29.31 18.43 -12.73
C GLY A 363 -28.13 18.96 -11.90
N ASP A 364 -28.42 19.66 -10.81
CA ASP A 364 -27.36 20.23 -9.96
C ASP A 364 -26.71 19.19 -9.04
N ASP A 365 -27.48 18.17 -8.59
CA ASP A 365 -27.05 17.12 -7.64
C ASP A 365 -27.20 15.70 -8.21
N GLY A 366 -27.43 15.58 -9.50
CA GLY A 366 -27.66 14.30 -10.17
C GLY A 366 -26.39 13.49 -10.41
N PRO A 367 -26.53 12.21 -10.81
CA PRO A 367 -25.39 11.33 -11.10
C PRO A 367 -24.49 11.87 -12.22
N TYR A 368 -25.04 12.59 -13.19
CA TYR A 368 -24.29 13.20 -14.26
C TYR A 368 -23.42 14.38 -13.80
N CYS A 369 -23.87 15.17 -12.82
CA CYS A 369 -23.06 16.23 -12.22
C CYS A 369 -21.82 15.64 -11.49
N ALA A 370 -22.04 14.70 -10.58
CA ALA A 370 -20.95 14.04 -9.87
C ALA A 370 -19.99 13.28 -10.80
N PHE A 371 -20.51 12.66 -11.85
CA PHE A 371 -19.71 12.01 -12.88
C PHE A 371 -18.90 13.02 -13.70
N SER A 372 -19.47 14.18 -14.08
CA SER A 372 -18.76 15.24 -14.78
C SER A 372 -17.60 15.78 -13.95
N VAL A 373 -17.75 15.91 -12.63
CA VAL A 373 -16.66 16.27 -11.71
C VAL A 373 -15.54 15.23 -11.71
N ALA A 374 -15.90 13.95 -11.61
CA ALA A 374 -14.91 12.86 -11.63
C ALA A 374 -14.19 12.81 -13.00
N LEU A 375 -14.93 13.04 -14.09
CA LEU A 375 -14.38 13.09 -15.44
C LEU A 375 -13.46 14.30 -15.65
N ALA A 376 -13.79 15.47 -15.07
CA ALA A 376 -12.91 16.63 -15.07
C ALA A 376 -11.61 16.38 -14.30
N ASN A 377 -11.69 15.70 -13.16
CA ASN A 377 -10.53 15.28 -12.39
C ASN A 377 -9.66 14.29 -13.17
N GLN A 378 -10.26 13.34 -13.88
CA GLN A 378 -9.57 12.42 -14.79
C GLN A 378 -8.84 13.19 -15.89
N CYS A 379 -9.54 14.11 -16.59
CA CYS A 379 -8.97 14.89 -17.69
C CYS A 379 -7.83 15.81 -17.21
N PHE A 380 -7.94 16.37 -16.03
CA PHE A 380 -6.85 17.16 -15.45
C PHE A 380 -5.63 16.29 -15.09
N THR A 381 -5.87 15.09 -14.53
CA THR A 381 -4.79 14.18 -14.13
C THR A 381 -4.06 13.58 -15.36
N ASN A 382 -4.79 13.25 -16.45
CA ASN A 382 -4.20 12.74 -17.68
C ASN A 382 -3.77 13.87 -18.65
N GLU A 383 -3.84 15.13 -18.19
CA GLU A 383 -3.43 16.32 -18.94
C GLU A 383 -4.22 16.53 -20.25
N TYR A 384 -5.52 16.20 -20.19
CA TYR A 384 -6.44 16.34 -21.34
C TYR A 384 -6.04 15.46 -22.54
N ALA A 385 -5.58 14.25 -22.27
CA ALA A 385 -5.16 13.29 -23.28
C ALA A 385 -6.33 12.79 -24.17
N PHE A 386 -7.58 12.88 -23.70
CA PHE A 386 -8.75 12.43 -24.44
C PHE A 386 -8.94 13.24 -25.73
N ALA A 387 -9.39 12.56 -26.78
CA ALA A 387 -9.67 13.20 -28.06
C ALA A 387 -10.74 14.30 -27.93
N GLU A 388 -10.56 15.39 -28.64
CA GLU A 388 -11.47 16.55 -28.72
C GLU A 388 -11.79 16.82 -30.18
N SER A 389 -13.08 16.83 -30.53
CA SER A 389 -13.53 17.18 -31.90
C SER A 389 -13.63 18.71 -32.07
N GLN A 390 -13.72 19.18 -33.33
CA GLN A 390 -13.93 20.60 -33.56
C GLN A 390 -15.25 21.08 -32.96
N SER A 391 -16.32 20.27 -33.06
CA SER A 391 -17.60 20.60 -32.41
C SER A 391 -17.53 20.69 -30.91
N ASP A 392 -16.69 19.86 -30.24
CA ASP A 392 -16.44 19.98 -28.81
C ASP A 392 -15.70 21.27 -28.47
N SER A 393 -14.66 21.65 -29.24
CA SER A 393 -13.93 22.90 -29.05
C SER A 393 -14.83 24.12 -29.18
N ASP A 394 -15.73 24.13 -30.17
CA ASP A 394 -16.70 25.23 -30.39
C ASP A 394 -17.68 25.29 -29.18
N ALA A 395 -18.18 24.15 -28.73
CA ALA A 395 -19.09 24.06 -27.59
C ALA A 395 -18.41 24.51 -26.29
N VAL A 396 -17.16 24.14 -26.05
CA VAL A 396 -16.35 24.59 -24.89
C VAL A 396 -16.19 26.10 -24.90
N THR A 397 -15.91 26.70 -26.08
CA THR A 397 -15.78 28.16 -26.21
C THR A 397 -17.08 28.89 -25.84
N LEU A 398 -18.22 28.34 -26.27
CA LEU A 398 -19.53 28.87 -25.87
C LEU A 398 -19.79 28.72 -24.37
N LEU A 399 -19.44 27.59 -23.82
CA LEU A 399 -19.62 27.32 -22.36
C LEU A 399 -18.74 28.24 -21.53
N GLU A 400 -17.47 28.43 -21.88
CA GLU A 400 -16.55 29.36 -21.21
C GLU A 400 -17.06 30.79 -21.23
N ALA A 401 -17.55 31.27 -22.40
CA ALA A 401 -18.15 32.59 -22.50
C ALA A 401 -19.40 32.76 -21.66
N ARG A 402 -20.27 31.74 -21.61
CA ARG A 402 -21.48 31.71 -20.78
C ARG A 402 -21.14 31.82 -19.28
N ILE A 403 -20.19 31.02 -18.82
CA ILE A 403 -19.73 31.02 -17.43
C ILE A 403 -19.08 32.36 -17.09
N GLY A 404 -18.19 32.87 -17.95
CA GLY A 404 -17.52 34.17 -17.75
C GLY A 404 -18.51 35.30 -17.61
N LYS A 405 -19.55 35.37 -18.46
CA LYS A 405 -20.64 36.34 -18.35
C LYS A 405 -21.42 36.21 -17.06
N ALA A 406 -21.83 35.00 -16.69
CA ALA A 406 -22.57 34.74 -15.44
C ALA A 406 -21.78 35.18 -14.20
N LEU A 407 -20.47 34.93 -14.17
CA LEU A 407 -19.59 35.38 -13.09
C LEU A 407 -19.47 36.92 -13.02
N GLN A 408 -19.34 37.59 -14.17
CA GLN A 408 -19.32 39.06 -14.22
C GLN A 408 -20.63 39.72 -13.75
N GLU A 409 -21.74 39.10 -14.09
CA GLU A 409 -23.09 39.56 -13.69
C GLU A 409 -23.52 39.07 -12.30
N ASN A 410 -22.60 38.36 -11.60
CA ASN A 410 -22.88 37.70 -10.29
C ASN A 410 -24.12 36.76 -10.35
N ALA A 411 -24.39 36.19 -11.52
CA ALA A 411 -25.48 35.25 -11.72
C ALA A 411 -25.08 33.81 -11.28
N ALA A 412 -26.04 32.91 -11.23
CA ALA A 412 -25.81 31.50 -10.91
C ALA A 412 -25.03 30.82 -12.03
N VAL A 413 -24.09 29.98 -11.65
CA VAL A 413 -23.38 29.05 -12.56
C VAL A 413 -23.72 27.65 -12.09
N LEU A 414 -24.18 26.80 -12.99
CA LEU A 414 -24.54 25.42 -12.66
C LEU A 414 -23.27 24.60 -12.35
N PRO A 415 -23.28 23.74 -11.33
CA PRO A 415 -22.15 22.88 -11.02
C PRO A 415 -21.69 22.01 -12.20
N ALA A 416 -22.64 21.46 -12.97
CA ALA A 416 -22.33 20.67 -14.16
C ALA A 416 -21.62 21.47 -15.26
N ASP A 417 -21.97 22.76 -15.45
CA ASP A 417 -21.31 23.65 -16.42
C ASP A 417 -19.82 23.80 -16.09
N LEU A 418 -19.52 24.09 -14.83
CA LEU A 418 -18.15 24.27 -14.39
C LEU A 418 -17.36 22.96 -14.45
N ALA A 419 -17.98 21.84 -14.07
CA ALA A 419 -17.36 20.52 -14.16
C ALA A 419 -17.04 20.14 -15.63
N LEU A 420 -17.97 20.38 -16.55
CA LEU A 420 -17.74 20.11 -17.97
C LEU A 420 -16.67 21.03 -18.60
N LEU A 421 -16.64 22.31 -18.22
CA LEU A 421 -15.55 23.19 -18.63
C LEU A 421 -14.20 22.64 -18.13
N GLY A 422 -14.13 22.24 -16.85
CA GLY A 422 -12.95 21.63 -16.22
C GLY A 422 -12.53 20.28 -16.84
N ALA A 423 -13.44 19.58 -17.53
CA ALA A 423 -13.15 18.35 -18.26
C ALA A 423 -12.46 18.59 -19.62
N TYR A 424 -12.42 19.82 -20.11
CA TYR A 424 -11.78 20.18 -21.38
C TYR A 424 -10.65 21.19 -21.21
N ARG A 425 -10.72 22.06 -20.21
CA ARG A 425 -9.73 23.14 -19.98
C ARG A 425 -9.35 23.18 -18.48
N PRO A 426 -8.08 23.40 -18.17
CA PRO A 426 -7.66 23.60 -16.77
C PRO A 426 -8.23 24.91 -16.23
N LEU A 427 -9.09 24.84 -15.22
CA LEU A 427 -9.80 26.00 -14.67
C LEU A 427 -8.88 27.12 -14.20
N GLY A 428 -7.66 26.79 -13.76
CA GLY A 428 -6.66 27.78 -13.34
C GLY A 428 -6.01 28.56 -14.51
N LYS A 429 -6.27 28.16 -15.77
CA LYS A 429 -5.69 28.81 -16.96
C LYS A 429 -6.71 29.58 -17.80
N ILE A 430 -8.00 29.58 -17.41
CA ILE A 430 -9.04 30.32 -18.14
C ILE A 430 -9.16 31.76 -17.62
N ALA A 431 -9.73 32.65 -18.45
CA ALA A 431 -9.78 34.08 -18.16
C ALA A 431 -10.55 34.45 -16.88
N CYS A 432 -11.51 33.61 -16.44
CA CYS A 432 -12.31 33.85 -15.24
C CYS A 432 -11.85 33.01 -14.01
N ALA A 433 -10.64 32.49 -14.01
CA ALA A 433 -10.10 31.63 -12.93
C ALA A 433 -10.21 32.29 -11.55
N ASP A 434 -9.80 33.55 -11.41
CA ASP A 434 -9.85 34.28 -10.15
C ASP A 434 -11.28 34.46 -9.63
N ALA A 435 -12.24 34.72 -10.52
CA ALA A 435 -13.65 34.85 -10.15
C ALA A 435 -14.23 33.50 -9.69
N ILE A 436 -13.79 32.38 -10.27
CA ILE A 436 -14.16 31.03 -9.84
C ILE A 436 -13.54 30.75 -8.46
N ALA A 437 -12.26 31.07 -8.25
CA ALA A 437 -11.56 30.83 -7.00
C ALA A 437 -12.14 31.63 -5.82
N ALA A 438 -12.63 32.83 -6.08
CA ALA A 438 -13.20 33.72 -5.06
C ALA A 438 -14.63 33.31 -4.62
N ARG A 439 -15.32 32.46 -5.37
CA ARG A 439 -16.71 32.08 -5.13
C ARG A 439 -16.81 30.81 -4.26
N SER A 440 -17.88 30.74 -3.42
CA SER A 440 -18.23 29.50 -2.73
C SER A 440 -19.01 28.57 -3.66
N TRP A 441 -18.65 27.28 -3.67
CA TRP A 441 -19.22 26.28 -4.53
C TRP A 441 -19.89 25.15 -3.72
N PRO A 442 -20.89 24.45 -4.27
CA PRO A 442 -21.45 23.27 -3.64
C PRO A 442 -20.41 22.18 -3.38
N PRO A 443 -20.61 21.33 -2.35
CA PRO A 443 -19.65 20.27 -1.97
C PRO A 443 -19.26 19.32 -3.11
N VAL A 444 -20.15 19.10 -4.07
CA VAL A 444 -19.89 18.24 -5.23
C VAL A 444 -18.70 18.75 -6.08
N LEU A 445 -18.46 20.06 -6.13
CA LEU A 445 -17.34 20.68 -6.85
C LEU A 445 -16.06 20.78 -6.04
N GLU A 446 -16.06 20.47 -4.74
CA GLU A 446 -14.91 20.71 -3.85
C GLU A 446 -13.62 20.06 -4.36
N SER A 447 -13.70 18.81 -4.81
CA SER A 447 -12.53 18.11 -5.35
C SER A 447 -11.97 18.72 -6.63
N LEU A 448 -12.87 19.24 -7.49
CA LEU A 448 -12.51 19.91 -8.73
C LEU A 448 -11.82 21.26 -8.47
N ILE A 449 -12.46 22.10 -7.64
CA ILE A 449 -11.94 23.42 -7.29
C ILE A 449 -10.58 23.29 -6.56
N THR A 450 -10.48 22.35 -5.64
CA THR A 450 -9.21 22.10 -4.94
C THR A 450 -8.12 21.73 -5.93
N ARG A 451 -8.38 20.74 -6.78
CA ARG A 451 -7.36 20.15 -7.67
C ARG A 451 -6.95 21.07 -8.83
N GLN A 452 -7.92 21.79 -9.43
CA GLN A 452 -7.63 22.60 -10.62
C GLN A 452 -7.33 24.08 -10.33
N LEU A 453 -7.61 24.55 -9.09
CA LEU A 453 -7.39 25.94 -8.71
C LEU A 453 -6.50 26.09 -7.46
N ARG A 454 -6.94 25.56 -6.30
CA ARG A 454 -6.25 25.83 -5.02
C ARG A 454 -4.88 25.17 -4.96
N GLU A 455 -4.76 23.91 -5.40
CA GLU A 455 -3.47 23.19 -5.41
C GLU A 455 -2.43 23.88 -6.32
N PRO A 456 -2.75 24.23 -7.60
CA PRO A 456 -1.81 24.95 -8.45
C PRO A 456 -1.40 26.33 -7.88
N LEU A 457 -2.33 27.07 -7.28
CA LEU A 457 -2.01 28.35 -6.62
C LEU A 457 -1.04 28.13 -5.46
N LYS A 458 -1.27 27.09 -4.66
CA LYS A 458 -0.38 26.74 -3.53
C LYS A 458 1.01 26.30 -4.01
N GLU A 459 1.07 25.57 -5.11
CA GLU A 459 2.35 25.17 -5.73
C GLU A 459 3.13 26.39 -6.20
N GLU A 460 2.47 27.38 -6.80
CA GLU A 460 3.13 28.61 -7.24
C GLU A 460 3.70 29.41 -6.06
N GLU A 461 2.97 29.49 -4.94
CA GLU A 461 3.48 30.09 -3.71
C GLU A 461 4.71 29.35 -3.17
N LEU A 462 4.70 28.00 -3.22
CA LEU A 462 5.78 27.17 -2.69
C LEU A 462 7.08 27.33 -3.48
N LYS A 463 7.03 27.61 -4.79
CA LYS A 463 8.23 27.82 -5.62
C LYS A 463 9.19 28.86 -5.05
N ALA A 464 8.66 29.90 -4.44
CA ALA A 464 9.45 30.98 -3.85
C ALA A 464 10.25 30.52 -2.60
N SER A 465 9.79 29.48 -1.90
CA SER A 465 10.41 28.95 -0.68
C SER A 465 11.42 27.84 -0.94
N ILE A 466 11.45 27.27 -2.15
CA ILE A 466 12.36 26.16 -2.51
C ILE A 466 13.78 26.71 -2.68
N ALA A 467 14.73 26.10 -1.97
CA ALA A 467 16.15 26.47 -2.03
C ALA A 467 16.73 26.19 -3.43
N ARG A 468 17.48 27.13 -3.97
CA ARG A 468 18.26 26.94 -5.20
C ARG A 468 19.69 26.55 -4.81
N ILE A 469 20.02 25.27 -4.92
CA ILE A 469 21.28 24.70 -4.45
C ILE A 469 22.39 24.91 -5.47
N THR A 470 22.07 24.73 -6.78
CA THR A 470 23.03 24.96 -7.87
C THR A 470 22.41 25.86 -8.96
N ALA A 471 23.25 26.40 -9.83
CA ALA A 471 22.80 26.94 -11.10
C ALA A 471 22.43 25.77 -12.05
N ILE A 472 21.60 26.03 -13.06
CA ILE A 472 21.32 25.12 -14.17
C ILE A 472 22.00 25.72 -15.39
N ALA A 473 23.21 25.24 -15.70
CA ALA A 473 24.07 25.82 -16.74
C ALA A 473 24.05 25.00 -18.02
N ASP A 474 23.98 23.65 -17.94
CA ASP A 474 24.01 22.74 -19.07
C ASP A 474 22.81 22.93 -20.01
N ALA A 475 23.05 22.88 -21.33
CA ALA A 475 22.02 23.12 -22.33
C ALA A 475 20.95 22.01 -22.36
N THR A 476 21.35 20.76 -22.17
CA THR A 476 20.43 19.61 -22.09
C THR A 476 19.60 19.69 -20.82
N SER A 477 20.23 20.03 -19.68
CA SER A 477 19.54 20.22 -18.40
C SER A 477 18.47 21.33 -18.49
N LYS A 478 18.73 22.42 -19.23
CA LYS A 478 17.71 23.47 -19.47
C LYS A 478 16.53 22.98 -20.30
N LEU A 479 16.78 22.22 -21.37
CA LEU A 479 15.69 21.66 -22.18
C LEU A 479 14.83 20.69 -21.37
N VAL A 480 15.45 19.85 -20.53
CA VAL A 480 14.76 18.94 -19.63
C VAL A 480 14.00 19.72 -18.54
N GLN A 481 14.59 20.77 -17.98
CA GLN A 481 13.93 21.67 -17.05
C GLN A 481 12.67 22.28 -17.67
N ASP A 482 12.75 22.88 -18.86
CA ASP A 482 11.62 23.53 -19.53
C ASP A 482 10.46 22.53 -19.76
N GLN A 483 10.78 21.28 -20.10
CA GLN A 483 9.80 20.21 -20.28
C GLN A 483 9.00 19.93 -19.00
N TYR A 484 9.69 19.82 -17.85
CA TYR A 484 9.04 19.49 -16.58
C TYR A 484 8.52 20.73 -15.82
N GLU A 485 8.96 21.94 -16.16
CA GLU A 485 8.33 23.17 -15.68
C GLU A 485 6.93 23.36 -16.26
N GLU A 486 6.74 23.01 -17.53
CA GLU A 486 5.43 23.04 -18.18
C GLU A 486 4.47 22.01 -17.59
N ASN A 487 4.97 20.79 -17.36
CA ASN A 487 4.18 19.66 -16.86
C ASN A 487 4.97 18.87 -15.81
N PRO A 488 4.70 19.10 -14.50
CA PRO A 488 5.32 18.33 -13.41
C PRO A 488 5.08 16.83 -13.58
N PHE A 489 6.16 16.04 -13.47
CA PHE A 489 6.15 14.61 -13.80
C PHE A 489 6.70 13.74 -12.66
N PRO A 490 6.11 12.53 -12.45
CA PRO A 490 4.78 12.09 -12.89
C PRO A 490 3.67 12.79 -12.09
N ARG A 491 2.49 13.00 -12.68
CA ARG A 491 1.36 13.54 -11.93
C ARG A 491 0.60 12.41 -11.20
N TRP A 492 0.49 12.49 -9.89
CA TRP A 492 -0.19 11.50 -9.05
C TRP A 492 -1.06 12.18 -7.99
N ILE A 493 -2.10 11.50 -7.51
CA ILE A 493 -3.08 12.08 -6.57
C ILE A 493 -2.84 11.63 -5.15
N LYS A 494 -2.69 10.31 -4.95
CA LYS A 494 -2.44 9.70 -3.65
C LYS A 494 -1.32 8.68 -3.76
N SER A 495 -0.57 8.51 -2.67
CA SER A 495 0.44 7.48 -2.49
C SER A 495 0.08 6.63 -1.27
N PRO A 496 0.30 5.33 -1.29
CA PRO A 496 0.06 4.48 -0.13
C PRO A 496 0.96 4.90 1.03
N VAL A 497 0.43 4.77 2.24
CA VAL A 497 1.21 4.97 3.46
C VAL A 497 2.05 3.71 3.72
N VAL A 498 3.33 3.89 4.01
CA VAL A 498 4.20 2.78 4.42
C VAL A 498 3.81 2.34 5.83
N LEU A 499 3.30 1.12 5.97
CA LEU A 499 2.77 0.60 7.24
C LEU A 499 3.85 0.32 8.29
N ARG A 500 5.07 0.05 7.84
CA ARG A 500 6.20 -0.27 8.71
C ARG A 500 7.48 0.33 8.15
N SER A 501 8.15 1.14 8.93
CA SER A 501 9.49 1.61 8.62
C SER A 501 10.53 0.56 9.05
N HIS A 502 11.72 0.62 8.43
CA HIS A 502 12.80 -0.33 8.62
C HIS A 502 14.09 0.39 8.96
N THR A 503 15.02 -0.30 9.64
CA THR A 503 16.41 0.11 9.60
C THR A 503 16.99 -0.16 8.21
N LEU A 504 18.10 0.46 7.88
CA LEU A 504 18.78 0.19 6.61
C LEU A 504 19.18 -1.30 6.50
N ASP A 505 19.68 -1.88 7.59
CA ASP A 505 20.11 -3.28 7.62
C ASP A 505 18.93 -4.27 7.48
N ASP A 506 17.78 -4.00 8.11
CA ASP A 506 16.58 -4.82 7.93
C ASP A 506 16.11 -4.78 6.47
N TRP A 507 16.09 -3.58 5.87
CA TRP A 507 15.70 -3.42 4.47
C TRP A 507 16.67 -4.12 3.50
N LEU A 508 17.98 -3.99 3.74
CA LEU A 508 19.00 -4.69 2.94
C LEU A 508 18.85 -6.21 3.09
N ALA A 509 18.75 -6.74 4.31
CA ALA A 509 18.59 -8.17 4.55
C ALA A 509 17.33 -8.75 3.87
N MET A 510 16.24 -7.99 3.84
CA MET A 510 14.98 -8.40 3.22
C MET A 510 15.08 -8.47 1.68
N HIS A 511 15.75 -7.49 1.06
CA HIS A 511 15.76 -7.34 -0.39
C HIS A 511 17.05 -7.86 -1.03
N PHE A 512 18.17 -7.81 -0.32
CA PHE A 512 19.53 -8.13 -0.80
C PHE A 512 20.28 -8.99 0.23
N PRO A 513 19.87 -10.25 0.46
CA PRO A 513 20.36 -11.09 1.55
C PRO A 513 21.87 -11.40 1.50
N ASN A 514 22.52 -11.19 0.37
CA ASN A 514 23.97 -11.40 0.20
C ASN A 514 24.79 -10.16 0.56
N VAL A 515 24.15 -9.03 0.88
CA VAL A 515 24.83 -7.78 1.27
C VAL A 515 25.13 -7.84 2.77
N PRO A 516 26.40 -7.62 3.19
CA PRO A 516 26.72 -7.59 4.61
C PRO A 516 26.02 -6.38 5.28
N PRO A 517 25.72 -6.48 6.58
CA PRO A 517 25.13 -5.37 7.34
C PRO A 517 25.96 -4.08 7.19
N SER A 518 25.31 -2.94 7.21
CA SER A 518 25.96 -1.62 7.11
C SER A 518 26.83 -1.29 8.31
N GLY A 519 26.57 -1.93 9.45
CA GLY A 519 27.24 -1.70 10.72
C GLY A 519 26.72 -0.47 11.47
N ARG A 520 25.65 0.16 11.00
CA ARG A 520 25.00 1.29 11.66
C ARG A 520 24.10 0.85 12.81
N GLN A 521 23.99 1.70 13.82
CA GLN A 521 23.02 1.45 14.88
C GLN A 521 21.61 1.83 14.41
N PRO A 522 20.55 1.16 14.88
CA PRO A 522 19.16 1.49 14.52
C PRO A 522 18.75 2.93 14.88
N THR A 523 19.43 3.54 15.84
CA THR A 523 19.20 4.91 16.31
C THR A 523 19.94 5.98 15.50
N ASP A 524 20.86 5.59 14.63
CA ASP A 524 21.65 6.53 13.85
C ASP A 524 20.75 7.27 12.85
N ARG A 525 20.98 8.57 12.71
CA ARG A 525 20.33 9.37 11.67
C ARG A 525 20.81 8.94 10.29
N LEU A 526 19.89 8.71 9.39
CA LEU A 526 20.17 8.27 8.02
C LEU A 526 20.05 9.48 7.08
N GLU A 527 21.17 9.92 6.52
CA GLU A 527 21.18 10.99 5.52
C GLU A 527 20.92 10.41 4.14
N VAL A 528 19.86 10.89 3.48
CA VAL A 528 19.41 10.38 2.17
C VAL A 528 19.36 11.53 1.16
N LEU A 529 19.92 11.30 -0.03
CA LEU A 529 19.75 12.17 -1.19
C LEU A 529 18.85 11.46 -2.22
N VAL A 530 17.78 12.12 -2.64
CA VAL A 530 16.98 11.68 -3.80
C VAL A 530 17.26 12.65 -4.94
N ALA A 531 17.99 12.19 -5.95
CA ALA A 531 18.45 13.01 -7.07
C ALA A 531 17.56 12.80 -8.31
N GLY A 532 16.86 13.87 -8.74
CA GLY A 532 15.82 13.83 -9.75
C GLY A 532 14.51 13.28 -9.18
N CYS A 533 14.03 13.93 -8.11
CA CYS A 533 12.88 13.44 -7.35
C CYS A 533 11.53 13.65 -8.05
N GLY A 534 11.49 14.42 -9.15
CA GLY A 534 10.26 14.78 -9.83
C GLY A 534 9.21 15.34 -8.87
N THR A 535 8.00 14.84 -8.97
CA THR A 535 6.87 15.22 -8.09
C THR A 535 6.88 14.53 -6.71
N GLY A 536 7.99 13.87 -6.33
CA GLY A 536 8.26 13.44 -4.96
C GLY A 536 7.63 12.13 -4.52
N GLN A 537 7.04 11.33 -5.39
CA GLN A 537 6.37 10.09 -4.99
C GLN A 537 7.35 9.09 -4.36
N GLU A 538 8.52 8.86 -4.99
CA GLU A 538 9.58 8.02 -4.44
C GLU A 538 10.17 8.62 -3.16
N THR A 539 10.38 9.94 -3.14
CA THR A 539 10.88 10.67 -1.96
C THR A 539 10.01 10.43 -0.72
N ILE A 540 8.69 10.52 -0.88
CA ILE A 540 7.72 10.25 0.19
C ILE A 540 7.83 8.79 0.64
N GLY A 541 7.90 7.84 -0.30
CA GLY A 541 8.10 6.43 0.00
C GLY A 541 9.38 6.18 0.79
N THR A 542 10.50 6.79 0.40
CA THR A 542 11.79 6.66 1.07
C THR A 542 11.79 7.29 2.45
N ALA A 543 11.20 8.50 2.60
CA ALA A 543 11.10 9.18 3.89
C ALA A 543 10.26 8.41 4.94
N GLN A 544 9.30 7.61 4.49
CA GLN A 544 8.49 6.73 5.35
C GLN A 544 9.14 5.37 5.59
N ARG A 545 9.91 4.87 4.61
CA ARG A 545 10.50 3.53 4.62
C ARG A 545 11.57 3.35 5.66
N PHE A 546 12.41 4.38 5.88
CA PHE A 546 13.56 4.27 6.76
C PHE A 546 13.37 4.99 8.09
N HIS A 547 13.71 4.30 9.18
CA HIS A 547 13.78 4.93 10.51
C HIS A 547 14.80 6.06 10.51
N ASN A 548 14.45 7.16 11.15
CA ASN A 548 15.33 8.33 11.34
C ASN A 548 15.92 8.91 10.04
N ALA A 549 15.27 8.68 8.88
CA ALA A 549 15.71 9.26 7.63
C ALA A 549 15.58 10.78 7.64
N ASN A 550 16.60 11.46 7.09
CA ASN A 550 16.60 12.87 6.78
C ASN A 550 16.86 13.02 5.29
N VAL A 551 15.84 13.35 4.54
CA VAL A 551 15.85 13.31 3.09
C VAL A 551 16.07 14.71 2.51
N LEU A 552 17.10 14.86 1.68
CA LEU A 552 17.22 15.96 0.72
C LEU A 552 16.79 15.45 -0.66
N ALA A 553 15.74 16.03 -1.21
CA ALA A 553 15.25 15.71 -2.53
C ALA A 553 15.52 16.87 -3.49
N ILE A 554 16.14 16.56 -4.64
CA ILE A 554 16.51 17.58 -5.62
C ILE A 554 15.95 17.27 -6.99
N ASP A 555 15.61 18.32 -7.74
CA ASP A 555 15.16 18.25 -9.14
C ASP A 555 15.54 19.52 -9.89
N LEU A 556 15.49 19.48 -11.24
CA LEU A 556 15.66 20.64 -12.10
C LEU A 556 14.44 21.57 -12.09
N SER A 557 13.23 20.98 -11.98
CA SER A 557 11.96 21.67 -12.11
C SER A 557 11.44 22.19 -10.76
N LEU A 558 11.28 23.51 -10.62
CA LEU A 558 10.60 24.11 -9.45
C LEU A 558 9.13 23.73 -9.39
N SER A 559 8.46 23.54 -10.54
CA SER A 559 7.07 23.09 -10.61
C SER A 559 6.92 21.68 -10.02
N SER A 560 7.81 20.75 -10.36
CA SER A 560 7.85 19.40 -9.80
C SER A 560 8.14 19.42 -8.30
N LEU A 561 9.13 20.22 -7.87
CA LEU A 561 9.48 20.35 -6.45
C LEU A 561 8.36 20.99 -5.60
N ALA A 562 7.66 21.98 -6.13
CA ALA A 562 6.52 22.60 -5.45
C ALA A 562 5.36 21.61 -5.27
N TYR A 563 5.09 20.81 -6.29
CA TYR A 563 4.15 19.69 -6.21
C TYR A 563 4.56 18.70 -5.10
N ALA A 564 5.81 18.26 -5.12
CA ALA A 564 6.37 17.33 -4.12
C ALA A 564 6.28 17.89 -2.69
N ALA A 565 6.63 19.17 -2.51
CA ALA A 565 6.58 19.85 -1.21
C ALA A 565 5.14 19.94 -0.68
N ARG A 566 4.16 20.27 -1.55
CA ARG A 566 2.75 20.27 -1.16
C ARG A 566 2.30 18.89 -0.72
N LYS A 567 2.63 17.84 -1.49
CA LYS A 567 2.27 16.45 -1.18
C LYS A 567 2.90 15.95 0.11
N SER A 568 4.15 16.28 0.38
CA SER A 568 4.80 15.95 1.66
C SER A 568 4.15 16.64 2.86
N ALA A 569 3.74 17.90 2.68
CA ALA A 569 3.03 18.63 3.72
C ALA A 569 1.62 18.06 3.99
N GLU A 570 0.89 17.63 2.95
CA GLU A 570 -0.41 16.95 3.07
C GLU A 570 -0.33 15.65 3.89
N ILE A 571 0.78 14.91 3.76
CA ILE A 571 1.02 13.64 4.47
C ILE A 571 1.63 13.88 5.85
N GLY A 572 2.12 15.09 6.12
CA GLY A 572 2.72 15.46 7.41
C GLY A 572 4.14 14.92 7.59
N LEU A 573 4.98 14.94 6.55
CA LEU A 573 6.37 14.48 6.60
C LEU A 573 7.33 15.64 6.90
N PRO A 574 7.86 15.77 8.15
CA PRO A 574 8.76 16.86 8.53
C PRO A 574 10.21 16.58 8.16
N ASN A 575 10.56 15.38 7.74
CA ASN A 575 11.91 14.89 7.52
C ASN A 575 12.38 14.99 6.06
N VAL A 576 11.68 15.76 5.22
CA VAL A 576 12.01 15.98 3.80
C VAL A 576 12.27 17.44 3.53
N ALA A 577 13.40 17.75 2.91
CA ALA A 577 13.73 19.06 2.37
C ALA A 577 13.85 18.98 0.84
N TYR A 578 13.33 20.00 0.15
CA TYR A 578 13.36 20.10 -1.30
C TYR A 578 14.30 21.22 -1.77
N GLY A 579 15.04 20.97 -2.87
CA GLY A 579 15.94 21.96 -3.44
C GLY A 579 16.12 21.82 -4.96
N GLN A 580 16.15 22.94 -5.66
CA GLN A 580 16.45 22.98 -7.10
C GLN A 580 17.95 22.79 -7.31
N ALA A 581 18.33 21.79 -8.09
CA ALA A 581 19.73 21.53 -8.41
C ALA A 581 19.89 20.73 -9.72
N ASP A 582 20.99 21.01 -10.40
CA ASP A 582 21.50 20.16 -11.50
C ASP A 582 22.52 19.15 -10.94
N ILE A 583 22.32 17.86 -11.20
CA ILE A 583 23.23 16.80 -10.77
C ILE A 583 24.68 17.08 -11.24
N LEU A 584 24.85 17.63 -12.46
CA LEU A 584 26.14 17.91 -13.04
C LEU A 584 26.94 19.01 -12.30
N GLU A 585 26.26 19.84 -11.50
CA GLU A 585 26.81 20.95 -10.72
C GLU A 585 26.93 20.64 -9.21
N LEU A 586 26.55 19.45 -8.77
CA LEU A 586 26.60 19.06 -7.34
C LEU A 586 28.01 18.78 -6.79
N GLY A 587 29.03 18.80 -7.62
CA GLY A 587 30.41 18.46 -7.21
C GLY A 587 30.98 19.31 -6.08
N GLY A 588 30.43 20.53 -5.85
CA GLY A 588 30.80 21.42 -4.76
C GLY A 588 30.01 21.24 -3.44
N LEU A 589 29.08 20.30 -3.37
CA LEU A 589 28.27 20.08 -2.17
C LEU A 589 29.08 19.38 -1.06
N GLU A 590 29.33 20.10 0.03
CA GLU A 590 30.07 19.57 1.19
C GLU A 590 29.22 18.69 2.12
N ARG A 591 28.45 17.79 1.55
CA ARG A 591 27.62 16.81 2.29
C ARG A 591 27.91 15.41 1.77
N ARG A 592 27.70 14.41 2.63
CA ARG A 592 27.73 13.00 2.26
C ARG A 592 26.44 12.34 2.73
N PHE A 593 26.00 11.36 1.97
CA PHE A 593 24.75 10.67 2.18
C PHE A 593 24.98 9.17 2.35
N ASP A 594 24.26 8.59 3.26
CA ASP A 594 24.30 7.13 3.51
C ASP A 594 23.60 6.37 2.40
N ILE A 595 22.55 6.98 1.84
CA ILE A 595 21.83 6.49 0.66
C ILE A 595 21.72 7.61 -0.36
N VAL A 596 22.02 7.30 -1.62
CA VAL A 596 21.74 8.15 -2.78
C VAL A 596 20.79 7.41 -3.71
N GLU A 597 19.57 7.92 -3.87
CA GLU A 597 18.60 7.41 -4.83
C GLU A 597 18.62 8.24 -6.11
N CYS A 598 18.70 7.57 -7.25
CA CYS A 598 18.63 8.20 -8.57
C CYS A 598 17.92 7.25 -9.55
N ALA A 599 16.59 7.36 -9.60
CA ALA A 599 15.74 6.49 -10.38
C ALA A 599 15.15 7.24 -11.59
N GLY A 600 15.37 6.74 -12.79
CA GLY A 600 14.78 7.33 -14.00
C GLY A 600 15.44 8.63 -14.48
N VAL A 601 16.68 8.95 -14.08
CA VAL A 601 17.31 10.27 -14.31
C VAL A 601 18.62 10.20 -15.06
N LEU A 602 19.59 9.39 -14.62
CA LEU A 602 20.95 9.37 -15.18
C LEU A 602 20.97 9.15 -16.68
N HIS A 603 20.05 8.38 -17.21
CA HIS A 603 19.98 8.06 -18.63
C HIS A 603 19.43 9.22 -19.50
N HIS A 604 18.98 10.32 -18.87
CA HIS A 604 18.59 11.56 -19.57
C HIS A 604 19.69 12.63 -19.56
N LEU A 605 20.77 12.44 -18.81
CA LEU A 605 21.89 13.36 -18.81
C LEU A 605 22.68 13.28 -20.14
N ALA A 606 23.26 14.38 -20.58
CA ALA A 606 24.16 14.41 -21.73
C ALA A 606 25.38 13.51 -21.49
N GLU A 607 25.92 13.50 -20.27
CA GLU A 607 27.05 12.69 -19.81
C GLU A 607 26.66 11.83 -18.59
N PRO A 608 25.97 10.69 -18.78
CA PRO A 608 25.44 9.88 -17.66
C PRO A 608 26.50 9.46 -16.63
N ILE A 609 27.68 9.04 -17.10
CA ILE A 609 28.79 8.56 -16.24
C ILE A 609 29.35 9.71 -15.41
N LYS A 610 29.39 10.94 -15.90
CA LYS A 610 29.80 12.11 -15.14
C LYS A 610 28.83 12.40 -14.00
N GLY A 611 27.51 12.43 -14.29
CA GLY A 611 26.50 12.59 -13.24
C GLY A 611 26.55 11.48 -12.21
N TRP A 612 26.69 10.23 -12.66
CA TRP A 612 26.81 9.08 -11.76
C TRP A 612 28.04 9.15 -10.86
N ARG A 613 29.20 9.63 -11.39
CA ARG A 613 30.42 9.87 -10.61
C ARG A 613 30.17 10.91 -9.51
N ILE A 614 29.55 12.04 -9.84
CA ILE A 614 29.22 13.10 -8.88
C ILE A 614 28.35 12.53 -7.74
N LEU A 615 27.30 11.77 -8.07
CA LEU A 615 26.44 11.15 -7.07
C LEU A 615 27.19 10.09 -6.25
N SER A 616 28.09 9.32 -6.87
CA SER A 616 28.96 8.39 -6.17
C SER A 616 29.89 9.12 -5.19
N ASP A 617 30.45 10.27 -5.59
CA ASP A 617 31.32 11.07 -4.71
C ASP A 617 30.54 11.63 -3.50
N LEU A 618 29.27 11.95 -3.66
CA LEU A 618 28.38 12.37 -2.58
C LEU A 618 27.92 11.22 -1.67
N THR A 619 28.04 9.97 -2.12
CA THR A 619 27.76 8.80 -1.28
C THR A 619 28.86 8.64 -0.24
N ALA A 620 28.51 8.40 1.00
CA ALA A 620 29.46 8.16 2.09
C ALA A 620 30.27 6.85 1.83
N PRO A 621 31.50 6.72 2.33
CA PRO A 621 32.21 5.45 2.30
C PRO A 621 31.36 4.33 2.96
N GLY A 622 31.22 3.19 2.31
CA GLY A 622 30.34 2.11 2.78
C GLY A 622 28.84 2.35 2.58
N GLY A 623 28.44 3.54 2.08
CA GLY A 623 27.05 3.90 1.76
C GLY A 623 26.54 3.25 0.48
N TYR A 624 25.26 3.43 0.20
CA TYR A 624 24.55 2.75 -0.88
C TYR A 624 24.00 3.72 -1.90
N MET A 625 23.91 3.27 -3.16
CA MET A 625 23.13 3.96 -4.18
C MET A 625 22.02 3.04 -4.68
N ILE A 626 20.82 3.58 -4.80
CA ILE A 626 19.65 2.94 -5.44
C ILE A 626 19.49 3.60 -6.80
N VAL A 627 19.69 2.82 -7.85
CA VAL A 627 19.75 3.34 -9.23
C VAL A 627 18.72 2.64 -10.10
N ALA A 628 18.03 3.40 -10.96
CA ALA A 628 17.19 2.85 -12.01
C ALA A 628 17.58 3.41 -13.38
N LEU A 629 17.82 2.51 -14.36
CA LEU A 629 18.24 2.85 -15.71
C LEU A 629 17.39 2.11 -16.75
N TYR A 630 17.08 2.76 -17.87
CA TYR A 630 16.35 2.13 -18.96
C TYR A 630 17.10 0.90 -19.53
N SER A 631 16.35 -0.21 -19.63
CA SER A 631 16.83 -1.44 -20.26
C SER A 631 16.76 -1.30 -21.78
N THR A 632 17.86 -1.62 -22.48
CA THR A 632 17.87 -1.67 -23.96
C THR A 632 16.83 -2.67 -24.48
N LYS A 633 16.70 -3.84 -23.84
CA LYS A 633 15.69 -4.85 -24.19
C LYS A 633 14.29 -4.39 -23.88
N GLY A 634 14.08 -3.79 -22.70
CA GLY A 634 12.79 -3.27 -22.28
C GLY A 634 12.29 -2.06 -23.11
N ARG A 635 13.13 -1.50 -23.99
CA ARG A 635 12.79 -0.39 -24.89
C ARG A 635 12.67 -0.82 -26.36
N GLU A 636 12.85 -2.10 -26.69
CA GLU A 636 12.75 -2.61 -28.07
C GLU A 636 11.35 -2.45 -28.65
N ASP A 637 10.31 -2.53 -27.85
CA ASP A 637 8.91 -2.32 -28.23
C ASP A 637 8.61 -0.88 -28.66
N LEU A 638 9.46 0.09 -28.31
CA LEU A 638 9.31 1.50 -28.72
C LEU A 638 9.91 1.82 -30.09
N ARG A 639 10.74 0.91 -30.66
CA ARG A 639 11.30 1.17 -32.00
C ARG A 639 10.25 1.39 -33.09
N PRO A 640 9.17 0.57 -33.21
CA PRO A 640 8.11 0.81 -34.15
C PRO A 640 7.38 2.16 -33.92
N VAL A 641 7.31 2.59 -32.64
CA VAL A 641 6.71 3.87 -32.24
C VAL A 641 7.60 5.04 -32.74
N SER A 642 8.90 4.96 -32.52
CA SER A 642 9.86 5.98 -32.98
C SER A 642 9.85 6.11 -34.49
N GLU A 643 9.77 4.99 -35.23
CA GLU A 643 9.62 4.98 -36.71
C GLU A 643 8.30 5.64 -37.14
N PHE A 644 7.20 5.37 -36.43
CA PHE A 644 5.90 5.99 -36.68
C PHE A 644 5.94 7.51 -36.43
N ILE A 645 6.56 7.94 -35.33
CA ILE A 645 6.74 9.36 -34.98
C ILE A 645 7.54 10.07 -36.08
N ALA A 646 8.69 9.51 -36.46
CA ALA A 646 9.55 10.09 -37.49
C ALA A 646 8.83 10.24 -38.87
N LYS A 647 8.06 9.22 -39.26
CA LYS A 647 7.28 9.21 -40.50
C LYS A 647 6.13 10.21 -40.49
N GLY A 648 5.45 10.38 -39.33
CA GLY A 648 4.30 11.28 -39.22
C GLY A 648 4.67 12.73 -38.91
N GLY A 649 5.94 13.00 -38.57
CA GLY A 649 6.42 14.37 -38.27
C GLY A 649 5.73 14.98 -37.05
N TYR A 650 5.49 14.16 -35.98
CA TYR A 650 4.85 14.63 -34.76
C TYR A 650 5.83 15.41 -33.89
N GLY A 651 5.36 16.53 -33.33
CA GLY A 651 6.07 17.33 -32.31
C GLY A 651 5.67 16.99 -30.90
N THR A 652 6.20 17.77 -29.93
CA THR A 652 6.03 17.57 -28.49
C THR A 652 4.93 18.41 -27.86
N SER A 653 4.26 19.28 -28.61
CA SER A 653 3.14 20.07 -28.10
C SER A 653 1.94 19.17 -27.73
N ALA A 654 1.11 19.59 -26.77
CA ALA A 654 -0.07 18.84 -26.37
C ALA A 654 -1.01 18.51 -27.54
N GLY A 655 -1.14 19.41 -28.52
CA GLY A 655 -1.92 19.18 -29.76
C GLY A 655 -1.33 18.07 -30.62
N GLU A 656 0.01 18.10 -30.83
CA GLU A 656 0.72 17.08 -31.58
C GLU A 656 0.70 15.72 -30.91
N LEU A 657 0.83 15.66 -29.57
CA LEU A 657 0.72 14.42 -28.82
C LEU A 657 -0.70 13.81 -28.90
N ARG A 658 -1.75 14.65 -28.86
CA ARG A 658 -3.13 14.17 -29.08
C ARG A 658 -3.33 13.66 -30.50
N ARG A 659 -2.76 14.37 -31.52
CA ARG A 659 -2.78 13.91 -32.92
C ARG A 659 -2.08 12.55 -33.07
N PHE A 660 -0.88 12.41 -32.50
CA PHE A 660 -0.14 11.15 -32.47
C PHE A 660 -0.96 10.02 -31.84
N ARG A 661 -1.59 10.26 -30.65
CA ARG A 661 -2.44 9.27 -29.98
C ARG A 661 -3.63 8.85 -30.87
N SER A 662 -4.31 9.81 -31.48
CA SER A 662 -5.45 9.55 -32.35
C SER A 662 -5.05 8.71 -33.57
N ASP A 663 -3.96 9.09 -34.25
CA ASP A 663 -3.47 8.39 -35.44
C ASP A 663 -2.98 6.96 -35.07
N LEU A 664 -2.33 6.80 -33.91
CA LEU A 664 -1.90 5.49 -33.42
C LEU A 664 -3.09 4.58 -33.08
N LEU A 665 -4.14 5.11 -32.46
CA LEU A 665 -5.38 4.37 -32.15
C LEU A 665 -6.15 3.98 -33.42
N ALA A 666 -6.02 4.74 -34.53
CA ALA A 666 -6.63 4.43 -35.80
C ALA A 666 -5.90 3.32 -36.59
N LEU A 667 -4.68 2.96 -36.22
CA LEU A 667 -3.96 1.86 -36.87
C LEU A 667 -4.66 0.51 -36.64
N ALA A 668 -4.43 -0.44 -37.54
CA ALA A 668 -4.90 -1.81 -37.37
C ALA A 668 -4.35 -2.41 -36.06
N ALA A 669 -5.13 -3.25 -35.39
CA ALA A 669 -4.77 -3.82 -34.09
C ALA A 669 -3.42 -4.58 -34.10
N GLN A 670 -3.04 -5.13 -35.24
CA GLN A 670 -1.80 -5.90 -35.45
C GLN A 670 -0.58 -5.00 -35.79
N HIS A 671 -0.77 -3.70 -35.93
CA HIS A 671 0.36 -2.80 -36.27
C HIS A 671 1.33 -2.74 -35.07
N PRO A 672 2.66 -2.98 -35.26
CA PRO A 672 3.61 -3.08 -34.16
C PRO A 672 3.64 -1.84 -33.24
N ALA A 673 3.54 -0.63 -33.81
CA ALA A 673 3.52 0.60 -33.02
C ALA A 673 2.30 0.70 -32.08
N ARG A 674 1.18 0.03 -32.43
CA ARG A 674 -0.03 0.05 -31.61
C ARG A 674 0.09 -0.78 -30.33
N ALA A 675 1.10 -1.63 -30.21
CA ALA A 675 1.29 -2.47 -29.03
C ALA A 675 1.37 -1.65 -27.72
N ILE A 676 1.92 -0.43 -27.76
CA ILE A 676 2.03 0.43 -26.56
C ILE A 676 0.69 0.82 -25.95
N VAL A 677 -0.39 0.80 -26.72
CA VAL A 677 -1.74 1.10 -26.24
C VAL A 677 -2.21 0.12 -25.17
N SER A 678 -1.76 -1.14 -25.24
CA SER A 678 -2.12 -2.18 -24.27
C SER A 678 -1.00 -2.55 -23.31
N SER A 679 0.25 -2.19 -23.63
CA SER A 679 1.43 -2.58 -22.85
C SER A 679 2.02 -1.46 -22.01
N ARG A 680 1.66 -0.19 -22.25
CA ARG A 680 2.27 0.97 -21.59
C ARG A 680 1.21 1.94 -21.04
N ASP A 681 1.14 2.08 -19.73
CA ASP A 681 0.25 3.04 -19.08
C ASP A 681 0.61 4.50 -19.43
N ASP A 682 1.88 4.76 -19.73
CA ASP A 682 2.41 6.05 -20.18
C ASP A 682 1.63 6.63 -21.39
N PHE A 683 1.07 5.77 -22.21
CA PHE A 683 0.26 6.20 -23.37
C PHE A 683 -0.96 7.05 -22.97
N TYR A 684 -1.48 6.89 -21.75
CA TYR A 684 -2.76 7.48 -21.32
C TYR A 684 -2.64 8.83 -20.62
N ASN A 685 -1.42 9.37 -20.50
CA ASN A 685 -1.15 10.70 -19.95
C ASN A 685 -0.16 11.43 -20.88
N LEU A 686 -0.35 12.74 -21.12
CA LEU A 686 0.47 13.45 -22.13
C LEU A 686 1.92 13.64 -21.72
N SER A 687 2.21 13.97 -20.44
CA SER A 687 3.59 14.12 -19.98
C SER A 687 4.31 12.77 -19.92
N MET A 688 3.63 11.70 -19.49
CA MET A 688 4.19 10.35 -19.49
C MET A 688 4.47 9.84 -20.91
N LEU A 689 3.56 10.11 -21.86
CA LEU A 689 3.75 9.78 -23.26
C LEU A 689 4.92 10.58 -23.86
N ARG A 690 5.05 11.88 -23.52
CA ARG A 690 6.17 12.72 -23.95
C ARG A 690 7.48 12.15 -23.45
N ASP A 691 7.56 11.79 -22.17
CA ASP A 691 8.74 11.19 -21.55
C ASP A 691 9.10 9.85 -22.17
N MET A 692 8.12 8.97 -22.37
CA MET A 692 8.31 7.64 -22.93
C MET A 692 8.80 7.66 -24.39
N ALA A 693 8.21 8.51 -25.25
CA ALA A 693 8.35 8.39 -26.71
C ALA A 693 8.94 9.61 -27.41
N PHE A 694 9.01 10.78 -26.74
CA PHE A 694 9.44 12.06 -27.32
C PHE A 694 10.54 12.75 -26.50
N HIS A 695 11.19 12.03 -25.57
CA HIS A 695 12.23 12.64 -24.73
C HIS A 695 13.40 13.17 -25.58
N VAL A 696 13.90 14.36 -25.22
CA VAL A 696 14.96 15.05 -25.97
C VAL A 696 16.31 14.34 -25.95
N GLN A 697 16.60 13.58 -24.86
CA GLN A 697 17.86 12.86 -24.65
C GLN A 697 17.59 11.57 -23.89
N GLU A 698 18.02 10.42 -24.43
CA GLU A 698 17.89 9.13 -23.77
C GLU A 698 19.07 8.21 -24.08
N HIS A 699 19.56 7.54 -23.04
CA HIS A 699 20.54 6.47 -23.12
C HIS A 699 19.94 5.18 -22.58
N SER A 700 20.06 4.06 -23.27
CA SER A 700 19.69 2.75 -22.76
C SER A 700 20.90 1.90 -22.40
N TYR A 701 20.70 1.03 -21.43
CA TYR A 701 21.76 0.19 -20.86
C TYR A 701 21.49 -1.29 -21.11
N THR A 702 22.55 -2.06 -21.18
CA THR A 702 22.55 -3.51 -21.00
C THR A 702 23.22 -3.82 -19.68
N ILE A 703 23.03 -5.04 -19.13
CA ILE A 703 23.71 -5.46 -17.90
C ILE A 703 25.24 -5.34 -18.04
N ARG A 704 25.81 -5.60 -19.23
CA ARG A 704 27.24 -5.42 -19.51
C ARG A 704 27.68 -3.96 -19.42
N LYS A 705 26.91 -3.03 -19.99
CA LYS A 705 27.22 -1.58 -19.86
C LYS A 705 27.14 -1.12 -18.40
N ILE A 706 26.20 -1.67 -17.60
CA ILE A 706 26.13 -1.42 -16.16
C ILE A 706 27.41 -1.93 -15.48
N ALA A 707 27.84 -3.15 -15.77
CA ALA A 707 29.08 -3.73 -15.21
C ALA A 707 30.32 -2.88 -15.50
N GLU A 708 30.45 -2.38 -16.74
CA GLU A 708 31.55 -1.47 -17.17
C GLU A 708 31.50 -0.13 -16.42
N ALA A 709 30.30 0.46 -16.27
CA ALA A 709 30.09 1.70 -15.51
C ALA A 709 30.48 1.51 -14.04
N LEU A 710 30.01 0.46 -13.38
CA LEU A 710 30.32 0.17 -11.98
C LEU A 710 31.81 -0.04 -11.74
N LYS A 711 32.49 -0.74 -12.65
CA LYS A 711 33.97 -0.90 -12.62
C LYS A 711 34.68 0.45 -12.73
N THR A 712 34.25 1.32 -13.65
CA THR A 712 34.81 2.66 -13.85
C THR A 712 34.58 3.58 -12.64
N LEU A 713 33.48 3.39 -11.91
CA LEU A 713 33.09 4.19 -10.74
C LEU A 713 33.57 3.59 -9.42
N ASN A 714 34.21 2.41 -9.44
CA ASN A 714 34.60 1.65 -8.25
C ASN A 714 33.43 1.39 -7.30
N LEU A 715 32.28 0.96 -7.84
CA LEU A 715 31.07 0.63 -7.11
C LEU A 715 30.85 -0.89 -7.12
N GLN A 716 30.48 -1.44 -5.96
CA GLN A 716 30.16 -2.85 -5.80
C GLN A 716 28.68 -3.08 -6.07
N PHE A 717 28.34 -3.97 -6.99
CA PHE A 717 26.96 -4.39 -7.23
C PHE A 717 26.43 -5.26 -6.08
N CYS A 718 25.26 -4.90 -5.54
CA CYS A 718 24.59 -5.62 -4.46
C CYS A 718 23.49 -6.56 -4.95
N GLY A 719 22.79 -6.17 -6.03
CA GLY A 719 21.73 -6.98 -6.61
C GLY A 719 20.68 -6.12 -7.35
N PHE A 720 19.86 -6.79 -8.15
CA PHE A 720 18.68 -6.16 -8.76
C PHE A 720 17.47 -6.23 -7.83
N GLY A 721 16.67 -5.17 -7.82
CA GLY A 721 15.33 -5.12 -7.22
C GLY A 721 14.32 -5.87 -8.09
N THR A 722 14.40 -7.20 -8.12
CA THR A 722 13.50 -8.06 -8.90
C THR A 722 12.30 -8.49 -8.08
N ASN A 723 11.19 -8.81 -8.76
CA ASN A 723 10.06 -9.43 -8.11
C ASN A 723 10.40 -10.86 -7.60
N PRO A 724 9.67 -11.39 -6.62
CA PRO A 724 9.95 -12.71 -6.04
C PRO A 724 9.94 -13.85 -7.07
N GLU A 725 9.12 -13.75 -8.12
CA GLU A 725 9.03 -14.78 -9.15
C GLU A 725 10.30 -14.82 -10.02
N ALA A 726 10.78 -13.68 -10.50
CA ALA A 726 12.03 -13.61 -11.25
C ALA A 726 13.20 -14.16 -10.44
N ARG A 727 13.24 -13.86 -9.12
CA ARG A 727 14.25 -14.40 -8.20
C ARG A 727 14.16 -15.92 -8.08
N ARG A 728 12.96 -16.49 -7.91
CA ARG A 728 12.74 -17.93 -7.86
C ARG A 728 13.18 -18.62 -9.17
N GLN A 729 12.81 -18.04 -10.31
CA GLN A 729 13.20 -18.57 -11.62
C GLN A 729 14.72 -18.53 -11.84
N PHE A 730 15.38 -17.44 -11.43
CA PHE A 730 16.84 -17.32 -11.43
C PHE A 730 17.50 -18.42 -10.58
N GLN A 731 17.03 -18.62 -9.34
CA GLN A 731 17.55 -19.65 -8.44
C GLN A 731 17.26 -21.07 -8.97
N LYS A 732 16.11 -21.29 -9.56
CA LYS A 732 15.79 -22.55 -10.23
C LYS A 732 16.74 -22.84 -11.40
N ARG A 733 17.15 -21.79 -12.14
CA ARG A 733 18.04 -21.90 -13.32
C ARG A 733 19.50 -22.14 -12.93
N PHE A 734 20.01 -21.45 -11.91
CA PHE A 734 21.43 -21.43 -11.56
C PHE A 734 21.76 -22.12 -10.22
N GLY A 735 20.76 -22.60 -9.49
CA GLY A 735 20.86 -23.24 -8.18
C GLY A 735 20.36 -22.33 -7.05
N GLU A 736 19.83 -22.93 -5.97
CA GLU A 736 19.26 -22.20 -4.83
C GLU A 736 20.24 -21.23 -4.14
N ARG A 737 21.55 -21.53 -4.22
CA ARG A 737 22.64 -20.73 -3.66
C ARG A 737 23.33 -19.85 -4.71
N ALA A 738 22.72 -19.66 -5.88
CA ALA A 738 23.31 -18.81 -6.92
C ALA A 738 23.49 -17.39 -6.39
N ASP A 739 24.62 -16.79 -6.75
CA ASP A 739 24.98 -15.44 -6.33
C ASP A 739 24.11 -14.40 -7.04
N LEU A 740 23.15 -13.81 -6.30
CA LEU A 740 22.27 -12.74 -6.78
C LEU A 740 23.02 -11.42 -7.07
N SER A 741 24.28 -11.29 -6.67
CA SER A 741 25.15 -10.16 -7.02
C SER A 741 25.99 -10.39 -8.28
N SER A 742 25.84 -11.53 -8.97
CA SER A 742 26.57 -11.81 -10.21
C SER A 742 25.87 -11.21 -11.43
N LEU A 743 26.38 -10.09 -11.92
CA LEU A 743 25.90 -9.46 -13.16
C LEU A 743 26.01 -10.39 -14.39
N GLU A 744 27.01 -11.27 -14.43
CA GLU A 744 27.18 -12.25 -15.51
C GLU A 744 26.02 -13.27 -15.54
N LEU A 745 25.61 -13.77 -14.37
CA LEU A 745 24.47 -14.69 -14.29
C LEU A 745 23.15 -14.00 -14.69
N TRP A 746 22.98 -12.74 -14.28
CA TRP A 746 21.80 -11.97 -14.67
C TRP A 746 21.78 -11.62 -16.17
N ASP A 747 22.93 -11.31 -16.80
CA ASP A 747 23.01 -11.10 -18.27
C ASP A 747 22.58 -12.35 -19.05
N ARG A 748 23.01 -13.53 -18.56
CA ARG A 748 22.58 -14.82 -19.13
C ARG A 748 21.11 -15.10 -18.88
N PHE A 749 20.61 -14.80 -17.68
CA PHE A 749 19.21 -15.00 -17.33
C PHE A 749 18.28 -14.11 -18.18
N GLU A 750 18.61 -12.83 -18.33
CA GLU A 750 17.87 -11.88 -19.18
C GLU A 750 17.87 -12.31 -20.66
N ALA A 751 18.99 -12.91 -21.14
CA ALA A 751 19.04 -13.43 -22.50
C ALA A 751 18.02 -14.56 -22.74
N GLU A 752 17.78 -15.39 -21.71
CA GLU A 752 16.80 -16.50 -21.75
C GLU A 752 15.36 -16.01 -21.39
N ASN A 753 15.25 -14.89 -20.63
CA ASN A 753 14.00 -14.35 -20.10
C ASN A 753 13.93 -12.82 -20.35
N PRO A 754 13.70 -12.36 -21.60
CA PRO A 754 13.84 -10.96 -21.98
C PRO A 754 12.90 -10.00 -21.25
N ASP A 755 11.77 -10.49 -20.74
CA ASP A 755 10.77 -9.70 -20.02
C ASP A 755 11.12 -9.47 -18.54
N THR A 756 12.26 -10.00 -18.05
CA THR A 756 12.68 -9.87 -16.64
C THR A 756 12.79 -8.41 -16.20
N PHE A 757 13.32 -7.54 -17.08
CA PHE A 757 13.51 -6.12 -16.84
C PHE A 757 12.78 -5.30 -17.92
N SER A 758 11.48 -5.49 -18.02
CA SER A 758 10.62 -4.93 -19.09
C SER A 758 10.51 -3.40 -19.15
N GLY A 759 11.08 -2.67 -18.21
CA GLY A 759 11.11 -1.21 -18.20
C GLY A 759 12.51 -0.69 -17.89
N MET A 760 12.89 -0.81 -16.61
CA MET A 760 14.15 -0.33 -16.08
C MET A 760 14.85 -1.42 -15.26
N TYR A 761 16.17 -1.37 -15.26
CA TYR A 761 16.99 -2.05 -14.27
C TYR A 761 16.96 -1.26 -12.98
N HIS A 762 16.29 -1.77 -11.95
CA HIS A 762 16.38 -1.25 -10.58
C HIS A 762 17.42 -2.05 -9.82
N PHE A 763 18.43 -1.41 -9.27
CA PHE A 763 19.50 -2.11 -8.57
C PHE A 763 20.14 -1.27 -7.47
N VAL A 764 20.81 -1.96 -6.56
CA VAL A 764 21.57 -1.36 -5.47
C VAL A 764 23.05 -1.61 -5.67
N VAL A 765 23.84 -0.57 -5.41
CA VAL A 765 25.29 -0.64 -5.39
C VAL A 765 25.82 -0.05 -4.09
N ARG A 766 26.99 -0.51 -3.65
CA ARG A 766 27.71 -0.02 -2.46
C ARG A 766 28.96 0.70 -2.88
N LYS A 767 29.23 1.84 -2.25
CA LYS A 767 30.51 2.53 -2.36
C LYS A 767 31.55 1.84 -1.48
N ALA A 768 32.73 1.56 -2.04
CA ALA A 768 33.83 0.93 -1.32
C ALA A 768 34.35 1.81 -0.17
#